data_bb5fca382188d90e8265c507946adc69
#
_entry.id   bb5fca382188d90e8265c507946adc69
#
_cell.length_a   1.000
_cell.length_b   1.000
_cell.length_c   1.000
_cell.angle_alpha   90.00
_cell.angle_beta   90.00
_cell.angle_gamma   90.00
#
_symmetry.space_group_name_H-M   'P 1'
#
loop_
_entity.id
_entity.type
_entity.pdbx_description
1 polymer ?
#
loop_
_entity_poly.entity_id
_entity_poly.type
_entity_poly.pdbx_seq_one_letter_code
_entity_poly.pdbx_strand_id
1 'polypeptide(L)'
;MTRPLTPEDMYAMRLVEDVRMAPDGSRIAYVVQSMDRESYEYRRSIWLAAVDGGEPRRLTAGPNDHTPRWSPDGRALAFVRAPARPAPSRTKAERDAGKDKGQIWILSLDGGEPTQLTKLRDGAGTPTWSPDGATMLFTAKTGEPEEPEVADAAIGEDSKQLPRVRTINRLWHKLDGVGFIYEQRTHLFTVPASGGEPHQLTDGDYDDGEPDWSPDGKTIAFASDRTDDRWKWPGASIWTLNLASGALTRMTDEALSCYAPKWSPDGNTIAFLATTRRESDGHTDLCVVPASKPCKHRQLTTDFVPNSDDTCIDDMRAGHGGAHLVWSPDGHSIFFLASMRGATHVYAARPAGNLLPRRVTEGSRRIFDFSMDDACQRFALAASDPNIPGDLYTQAVDLGETTAPMMERLTNLNESLFSEIELAWPEEYTFLGADDWELQGWILRPPRVGVGETVNVPAVLEVHGGPMAMYGYGFFMEFQLLVARGYAVIYTNPRGSTGYGRTFSAAVLNDWGGKDYEDIMAGLDAALAKGGIDSERLGIAGGSYGGFMTNWAVGHSDRFKAAVTMRSVVSMATMFGISDIGWELTIDELGGATPWTEPERLAKFSPFNYVQNIHTPLLILHSDQDLRCPIAEGMQLFTALKFMGRETELVIFEEQSHDLSRNGHPRSRVLRLHKILDWFCKFNPVG
;
A
#
# COMPACT_ATOMS: atom_id res chain seq x y z
N MET A 1 20.27 0.72 30.03
CA MET A 1 19.15 1.65 30.26
C MET A 1 18.51 1.89 28.89
N THR A 2 17.21 1.73 28.79
CA THR A 2 16.44 2.04 27.60
C THR A 2 16.33 3.57 27.41
N ARG A 3 16.31 4.02 26.16
CA ARG A 3 16.08 5.40 25.75
C ARG A 3 14.76 5.52 24.98
N PRO A 4 14.18 6.72 24.90
CA PRO A 4 13.01 6.94 24.05
C PRO A 4 13.37 6.82 22.56
N LEU A 5 12.40 6.41 21.75
CA LEU A 5 12.48 6.44 20.29
C LEU A 5 12.55 7.88 19.79
N THR A 6 13.34 8.13 18.73
CA THR A 6 13.50 9.44 18.07
C THR A 6 13.20 9.30 16.57
N PRO A 7 12.80 10.39 15.86
CA PRO A 7 12.60 10.34 14.42
C PRO A 7 13.81 9.85 13.63
N GLU A 8 15.05 10.15 14.10
CA GLU A 8 16.30 9.73 13.49
C GLU A 8 16.54 8.22 13.53
N ASP A 9 15.91 7.50 14.46
CA ASP A 9 16.00 6.04 14.54
C ASP A 9 15.43 5.36 13.29
N MET A 10 14.57 6.04 12.54
CA MET A 10 14.10 5.58 11.23
C MET A 10 15.24 5.25 10.26
N TYR A 11 16.36 6.00 10.29
CA TYR A 11 17.52 5.73 9.43
C TYR A 11 18.23 4.41 9.77
N ALA A 12 18.13 3.96 11.01
CA ALA A 12 18.74 2.70 11.45
C ALA A 12 17.85 1.47 11.19
N MET A 13 16.57 1.67 10.88
CA MET A 13 15.61 0.58 10.64
C MET A 13 15.88 -0.16 9.35
N ARG A 14 15.72 -1.48 9.42
CA ARG A 14 15.77 -2.40 8.28
C ARG A 14 14.42 -3.07 8.12
N LEU A 15 13.94 -3.16 6.90
CA LEU A 15 12.63 -3.72 6.57
C LEU A 15 12.81 -4.93 5.66
N VAL A 16 12.09 -6.00 5.97
CA VAL A 16 11.93 -7.15 5.06
C VAL A 16 10.92 -6.79 3.99
N GLU A 17 11.22 -7.13 2.75
CA GLU A 17 10.34 -7.04 1.60
C GLU A 17 10.48 -8.29 0.73
N ASP A 18 9.46 -8.64 -0.05
CA ASP A 18 9.46 -9.62 -1.14
C ASP A 18 10.13 -10.97 -0.77
N VAL A 19 9.43 -11.78 0.03
CA VAL A 19 9.92 -13.08 0.52
C VAL A 19 9.56 -14.20 -0.44
N ARG A 20 10.55 -15.03 -0.86
CA ARG A 20 10.38 -16.11 -1.84
C ARG A 20 11.04 -17.39 -1.38
N MET A 21 10.20 -18.38 -1.06
CA MET A 21 10.64 -19.74 -0.74
C MET A 21 11.24 -20.39 -1.98
N ALA A 22 12.34 -21.10 -1.81
CA ALA A 22 12.89 -21.95 -2.87
C ALA A 22 11.92 -23.11 -3.20
N PRO A 23 11.89 -23.62 -4.44
CA PRO A 23 11.03 -24.72 -4.84
C PRO A 23 11.11 -25.95 -3.94
N ASP A 24 12.31 -26.26 -3.44
CA ASP A 24 12.59 -27.39 -2.54
C ASP A 24 12.28 -27.14 -1.05
N GLY A 25 11.82 -25.93 -0.69
CA GLY A 25 11.50 -25.55 0.69
C GLY A 25 12.70 -25.34 1.61
N SER A 26 13.94 -25.41 1.12
CA SER A 26 15.15 -25.39 1.94
C SER A 26 15.64 -23.99 2.30
N ARG A 27 15.34 -22.99 1.47
CA ARG A 27 15.90 -21.63 1.57
C ARG A 27 14.84 -20.58 1.21
N ILE A 28 15.03 -19.37 1.74
CA ILE A 28 14.19 -18.22 1.44
C ILE A 28 15.06 -17.08 0.93
N ALA A 29 14.79 -16.60 -0.28
CA ALA A 29 15.31 -15.34 -0.78
C ALA A 29 14.38 -14.21 -0.34
N TYR A 30 14.93 -13.12 0.18
CA TYR A 30 14.14 -11.97 0.63
C TYR A 30 14.94 -10.69 0.44
N VAL A 31 14.23 -9.57 0.35
CA VAL A 31 14.81 -8.24 0.23
C VAL A 31 14.93 -7.60 1.60
N VAL A 32 16.07 -6.97 1.87
CA VAL A 32 16.24 -6.07 3.00
C VAL A 32 16.38 -4.65 2.47
N GLN A 33 15.43 -3.79 2.85
CA GLN A 33 15.49 -2.36 2.62
C GLN A 33 16.09 -1.65 3.83
N SER A 34 16.94 -0.69 3.59
CA SER A 34 17.52 0.24 4.58
C SER A 34 17.59 1.65 4.03
N MET A 35 17.79 2.63 4.91
CA MET A 35 17.98 4.02 4.56
C MET A 35 19.42 4.42 4.83
N ASP A 36 20.09 5.02 3.87
CA ASP A 36 21.42 5.59 4.05
C ASP A 36 21.28 7.02 4.60
N ARG A 37 21.84 7.28 5.78
CA ARG A 37 21.69 8.57 6.46
C ARG A 37 22.52 9.68 5.80
N GLU A 38 23.60 9.34 5.10
CA GLU A 38 24.48 10.33 4.48
C GLU A 38 23.96 10.78 3.12
N SER A 39 23.55 9.81 2.30
CA SER A 39 22.98 10.08 0.96
C SER A 39 21.47 10.31 0.97
N TYR A 40 20.77 9.94 2.04
CA TYR A 40 19.30 9.91 2.15
C TYR A 40 18.65 9.03 1.08
N GLU A 41 19.29 7.92 0.72
CA GLU A 41 18.79 6.98 -0.28
C GLU A 41 18.26 5.70 0.37
N TYR A 42 17.27 5.10 -0.28
CA TYR A 42 16.89 3.72 0.01
C TYR A 42 17.87 2.77 -0.66
N ARG A 43 18.34 1.77 0.09
CA ARG A 43 19.18 0.69 -0.40
C ARG A 43 18.46 -0.63 -0.23
N ARG A 44 18.41 -1.42 -1.28
CA ARG A 44 17.83 -2.76 -1.27
C ARG A 44 18.90 -3.78 -1.64
N SER A 45 18.89 -4.90 -0.95
CA SER A 45 19.73 -6.04 -1.27
C SER A 45 19.00 -7.35 -1.01
N ILE A 46 19.31 -8.37 -1.81
CA ILE A 46 18.73 -9.69 -1.66
C ILE A 46 19.57 -10.49 -0.66
N TRP A 47 18.89 -11.13 0.26
CA TRP A 47 19.45 -11.99 1.30
C TRP A 47 18.91 -13.40 1.14
N LEU A 48 19.61 -14.36 1.71
CA LEU A 48 19.25 -15.77 1.73
C LEU A 48 19.28 -16.28 3.16
N ALA A 49 18.17 -16.86 3.61
CA ALA A 49 18.04 -17.57 4.88
C ALA A 49 17.82 -19.06 4.61
N ALA A 50 18.42 -19.94 5.43
CA ALA A 50 18.06 -21.34 5.48
C ALA A 50 16.81 -21.53 6.35
N VAL A 51 15.91 -22.41 5.95
CA VAL A 51 14.66 -22.68 6.68
C VAL A 51 14.91 -23.41 7.99
N ASP A 52 15.92 -24.27 8.04
CA ASP A 52 16.31 -25.01 9.24
C ASP A 52 17.19 -24.21 10.22
N GLY A 53 17.30 -22.88 9.99
CA GLY A 53 18.10 -21.99 10.84
C GLY A 53 19.49 -21.73 10.31
N GLY A 54 20.23 -20.89 11.02
CA GLY A 54 21.56 -20.40 10.65
C GLY A 54 21.58 -18.92 10.36
N GLU A 55 22.76 -18.33 10.25
CA GLU A 55 22.93 -16.90 9.97
C GLU A 55 22.51 -16.57 8.54
N PRO A 56 21.52 -15.67 8.34
CA PRO A 56 21.17 -15.19 7.01
C PRO A 56 22.36 -14.49 6.34
N ARG A 57 22.56 -14.74 5.04
CA ARG A 57 23.65 -14.13 4.30
C ARG A 57 23.16 -13.18 3.22
N ARG A 58 23.84 -12.07 3.06
CA ARG A 58 23.63 -11.15 1.94
C ARG A 58 24.07 -11.83 0.65
N LEU A 59 23.17 -11.88 -0.33
CA LEU A 59 23.42 -12.55 -1.61
C LEU A 59 23.89 -11.56 -2.69
N THR A 60 23.35 -10.33 -2.70
CA THR A 60 23.70 -9.33 -3.70
C THR A 60 24.27 -8.06 -3.05
N ALA A 61 25.15 -7.37 -3.79
CA ALA A 61 25.83 -6.16 -3.35
C ALA A 61 25.49 -4.94 -4.25
N GLY A 62 24.52 -5.07 -5.13
CA GLY A 62 24.07 -3.96 -5.98
C GLY A 62 23.41 -2.83 -5.19
N PRO A 63 23.29 -1.65 -5.80
CA PRO A 63 22.78 -0.47 -5.08
C PRO A 63 21.30 -0.59 -4.73
N ASN A 64 20.51 -1.28 -5.56
CA ASN A 64 19.07 -1.43 -5.36
C ASN A 64 18.58 -2.70 -6.07
N ASP A 65 18.83 -3.87 -5.44
CA ASP A 65 18.43 -5.20 -5.94
C ASP A 65 17.14 -5.63 -5.24
N HIS A 66 16.10 -5.96 -6.02
CA HIS A 66 14.78 -6.33 -5.50
C HIS A 66 14.06 -7.34 -6.40
N THR A 67 12.87 -7.77 -6.01
CA THR A 67 12.00 -8.72 -6.71
C THR A 67 12.71 -10.05 -7.11
N PRO A 68 13.29 -10.78 -6.14
CA PRO A 68 13.91 -12.08 -6.43
C PRO A 68 12.85 -13.11 -6.86
N ARG A 69 13.16 -13.89 -7.90
CA ARG A 69 12.32 -14.99 -8.39
C ARG A 69 13.18 -16.20 -8.68
N TRP A 70 12.88 -17.29 -8.00
CA TRP A 70 13.57 -18.56 -8.19
C TRP A 70 13.33 -19.14 -9.59
N SER A 71 14.36 -19.71 -10.20
CA SER A 71 14.17 -20.61 -11.34
C SER A 71 13.41 -21.86 -10.90
N PRO A 72 12.65 -22.53 -11.79
CA PRO A 72 11.87 -23.72 -11.42
C PRO A 72 12.72 -24.86 -10.83
N ASP A 73 13.99 -24.96 -11.20
CA ASP A 73 14.95 -25.95 -10.67
C ASP A 73 15.65 -25.50 -9.36
N GLY A 74 15.35 -24.29 -8.86
CA GLY A 74 15.92 -23.74 -7.62
C GLY A 74 17.41 -23.38 -7.69
N ARG A 75 18.05 -23.38 -8.88
CA ARG A 75 19.49 -23.17 -9.05
C ARG A 75 19.88 -21.73 -9.39
N ALA A 76 18.90 -20.89 -9.74
CA ALA A 76 19.14 -19.49 -10.06
C ALA A 76 18.06 -18.58 -9.47
N LEU A 77 18.42 -17.29 -9.32
CA LEU A 77 17.49 -16.22 -9.02
C LEU A 77 17.52 -15.19 -10.14
N ALA A 78 16.36 -14.89 -10.71
CA ALA A 78 16.15 -13.68 -11.47
C ALA A 78 15.75 -12.55 -10.50
N PHE A 79 16.21 -11.33 -10.75
CA PHE A 79 15.90 -10.19 -9.92
C PHE A 79 16.02 -8.89 -10.73
N VAL A 80 15.42 -7.82 -10.22
CA VAL A 80 15.57 -6.48 -10.79
C VAL A 80 16.69 -5.76 -10.06
N ARG A 81 17.66 -5.23 -10.83
CA ARG A 81 18.68 -4.29 -10.33
C ARG A 81 18.41 -2.92 -10.90
N ALA A 82 18.07 -1.98 -10.03
CA ALA A 82 17.95 -0.58 -10.36
C ALA A 82 19.26 0.17 -10.05
N PRO A 83 19.60 1.24 -10.78
CA PRO A 83 20.71 2.11 -10.41
C PRO A 83 20.46 2.75 -9.06
N ALA A 84 21.53 3.13 -8.35
CA ALA A 84 21.39 4.01 -7.21
C ALA A 84 20.67 5.28 -7.66
N ARG A 85 19.66 5.72 -6.91
CA ARG A 85 19.06 7.02 -7.18
C ARG A 85 20.16 8.07 -7.02
N PRO A 86 20.41 8.94 -8.01
CA PRO A 86 21.34 10.02 -7.81
C PRO A 86 20.86 10.86 -6.62
N ALA A 87 21.83 11.36 -5.82
CA ALA A 87 21.53 12.31 -4.76
C ALA A 87 20.62 13.43 -5.30
N PRO A 88 19.74 14.04 -4.50
CA PRO A 88 18.75 14.99 -4.98
C PRO A 88 19.44 16.07 -5.81
N SER A 89 19.35 15.92 -7.12
CA SER A 89 19.95 16.81 -8.08
C SER A 89 19.08 18.06 -8.19
N ARG A 90 19.74 19.19 -8.42
CA ARG A 90 19.07 20.50 -8.50
C ARG A 90 18.22 20.68 -9.76
N THR A 91 18.26 19.76 -10.73
CA THR A 91 17.51 19.88 -11.97
C THR A 91 16.52 18.73 -12.18
N LYS A 92 15.33 19.05 -12.70
CA LYS A 92 14.29 18.09 -13.02
C LYS A 92 14.78 17.02 -14.02
N ALA A 93 15.62 17.40 -14.99
CA ALA A 93 16.15 16.49 -16.01
C ALA A 93 17.04 15.38 -15.41
N GLU A 94 17.85 15.71 -14.38
CA GLU A 94 18.70 14.74 -13.69
C GLU A 94 17.85 13.81 -12.81
N ARG A 95 16.73 14.30 -12.27
CA ARG A 95 15.75 13.49 -11.50
C ARG A 95 14.99 12.52 -12.39
N ASP A 96 14.55 12.95 -13.56
CA ASP A 96 13.84 12.11 -14.54
C ASP A 96 14.79 11.06 -15.17
N ALA A 97 16.09 11.36 -15.29
CA ALA A 97 17.09 10.41 -15.74
C ALA A 97 17.39 9.27 -14.74
N GLY A 98 17.07 9.50 -13.45
CA GLY A 98 17.28 8.53 -12.35
C GLY A 98 16.03 7.75 -11.94
N LYS A 99 14.85 8.00 -12.54
CA LYS A 99 13.66 7.21 -12.26
C LYS A 99 13.89 5.76 -12.72
N ASP A 100 13.53 4.87 -11.86
CA ASP A 100 13.71 3.41 -11.80
C ASP A 100 13.76 2.73 -13.18
N LYS A 101 14.93 2.72 -13.80
CA LYS A 101 15.23 1.97 -15.03
C LYS A 101 15.84 0.61 -14.67
N GLY A 102 15.22 -0.07 -13.71
CA GLY A 102 15.63 -1.41 -13.29
C GLY A 102 15.73 -2.36 -14.47
N GLN A 103 16.73 -3.24 -14.45
CA GLN A 103 16.91 -4.28 -15.47
C GLN A 103 16.88 -5.66 -14.81
N ILE A 104 16.45 -6.66 -15.55
CA ILE A 104 16.47 -8.04 -15.08
C ILE A 104 17.88 -8.58 -15.14
N TRP A 105 18.30 -9.19 -14.04
CA TRP A 105 19.56 -9.91 -13.88
C TRP A 105 19.28 -11.33 -13.42
N ILE A 106 20.17 -12.26 -13.76
CA ILE A 106 20.14 -13.64 -13.31
C ILE A 106 21.42 -13.93 -12.52
N LEU A 107 21.27 -14.51 -11.33
CA LEU A 107 22.35 -14.98 -10.48
C LEU A 107 22.26 -16.50 -10.33
N SER A 108 23.29 -17.23 -10.77
CA SER A 108 23.44 -18.66 -10.48
C SER A 108 23.85 -18.85 -9.01
N LEU A 109 23.21 -19.78 -8.33
CA LEU A 109 23.55 -20.13 -6.95
C LEU A 109 24.70 -21.18 -6.85
N ASP A 110 25.08 -21.74 -7.98
CA ASP A 110 26.26 -22.57 -8.09
C ASP A 110 27.57 -21.76 -8.12
N GLY A 111 27.48 -20.43 -8.19
CA GLY A 111 28.57 -19.47 -8.19
C GLY A 111 28.61 -18.59 -9.44
N GLY A 112 29.47 -17.57 -9.42
CA GLY A 112 29.62 -16.58 -10.50
C GLY A 112 29.01 -15.22 -10.16
N GLU A 113 29.20 -14.28 -11.08
CA GLU A 113 28.63 -12.94 -10.98
C GLU A 113 27.25 -12.90 -11.63
N PRO A 114 26.35 -12.01 -11.15
CA PRO A 114 25.05 -11.81 -11.81
C PRO A 114 25.21 -11.36 -13.26
N THR A 115 24.43 -11.96 -14.16
CA THR A 115 24.42 -11.61 -15.59
C THR A 115 23.18 -10.77 -15.93
N GLN A 116 23.39 -9.65 -16.61
CA GLN A 116 22.30 -8.79 -17.06
C GLN A 116 21.55 -9.43 -18.22
N LEU A 117 20.21 -9.60 -18.06
CA LEU A 117 19.36 -10.22 -19.06
C LEU A 117 18.70 -9.17 -19.99
N THR A 118 18.27 -8.02 -19.45
CA THR A 118 17.58 -6.98 -20.23
C THR A 118 18.36 -5.67 -20.27
N LYS A 119 18.17 -4.89 -21.37
CA LYS A 119 18.78 -3.55 -21.56
C LYS A 119 17.75 -2.60 -22.21
N LEU A 120 16.58 -2.49 -21.58
CA LEU A 120 15.49 -1.65 -22.09
C LEU A 120 15.67 -0.19 -21.65
N ARG A 121 15.29 0.73 -22.52
CA ARG A 121 15.41 2.18 -22.28
C ARG A 121 14.70 2.62 -20.98
N ASP A 122 13.50 2.12 -20.75
CA ASP A 122 12.63 2.52 -19.65
C ASP A 122 12.53 1.45 -18.53
N GLY A 123 13.46 0.46 -18.56
CA GLY A 123 13.53 -0.61 -17.56
C GLY A 123 12.66 -1.80 -17.86
N ALA A 124 12.75 -2.82 -17.00
CA ALA A 124 11.96 -4.04 -17.02
C ALA A 124 11.31 -4.25 -15.64
N GLY A 125 10.07 -4.70 -15.63
CA GLY A 125 9.31 -5.02 -14.43
C GLY A 125 9.68 -6.38 -13.81
N THR A 126 8.81 -6.87 -12.94
CA THR A 126 9.01 -8.14 -12.21
C THR A 126 9.19 -9.32 -13.16
N PRO A 127 10.30 -10.08 -13.04
CA PRO A 127 10.53 -11.27 -13.86
C PRO A 127 9.63 -12.44 -13.42
N THR A 128 9.14 -13.22 -14.40
CA THR A 128 8.39 -14.45 -14.16
C THR A 128 8.94 -15.54 -15.08
N TRP A 129 9.49 -16.61 -14.49
CA TRP A 129 10.03 -17.74 -15.25
C TRP A 129 8.93 -18.54 -15.93
N SER A 130 9.18 -18.98 -17.17
CA SER A 130 8.33 -20.02 -17.79
C SER A 130 8.45 -21.34 -17.00
N PRO A 131 7.43 -22.22 -17.05
CA PRO A 131 7.47 -23.49 -16.31
C PRO A 131 8.66 -24.38 -16.61
N ASP A 132 9.21 -24.31 -17.83
CA ASP A 132 10.40 -25.05 -18.25
C ASP A 132 11.73 -24.33 -17.92
N GLY A 133 11.67 -23.11 -17.35
CA GLY A 133 12.84 -22.30 -17.01
C GLY A 133 13.58 -21.69 -18.22
N ALA A 134 13.07 -21.86 -19.43
CA ALA A 134 13.78 -21.44 -20.65
C ALA A 134 13.54 -19.97 -21.03
N THR A 135 12.44 -19.37 -20.57
CA THR A 135 11.99 -18.04 -20.98
C THR A 135 11.64 -17.19 -19.75
N MET A 136 11.96 -15.91 -19.82
CA MET A 136 11.57 -14.91 -18.85
C MET A 136 10.42 -14.05 -19.41
N LEU A 137 9.32 -13.95 -18.68
CA LEU A 137 8.20 -13.06 -18.93
C LEU A 137 8.30 -11.86 -18.00
N PHE A 138 8.02 -10.67 -18.49
CA PHE A 138 8.05 -9.44 -17.72
C PHE A 138 7.22 -8.34 -18.38
N THR A 139 7.01 -7.24 -17.68
CA THR A 139 6.39 -6.03 -18.23
C THR A 139 7.44 -4.97 -18.54
N ALA A 140 7.21 -4.17 -19.57
CA ALA A 140 8.04 -3.01 -19.87
C ALA A 140 7.20 -1.90 -20.53
N LYS A 141 7.64 -0.65 -20.33
CA LYS A 141 7.01 0.52 -20.96
C LYS A 141 7.40 0.63 -22.42
N THR A 142 6.41 0.98 -23.25
CA THR A 142 6.56 1.27 -24.68
C THR A 142 5.98 2.65 -25.00
N GLY A 143 6.27 3.15 -26.20
CA GLY A 143 5.92 4.49 -26.62
C GLY A 143 7.06 5.49 -26.40
N GLU A 144 7.04 6.56 -27.13
CA GLU A 144 7.93 7.68 -26.90
C GLU A 144 7.26 8.60 -25.89
N PRO A 145 8.00 9.10 -24.87
CA PRO A 145 7.53 10.25 -24.12
C PRO A 145 7.26 11.36 -25.14
N GLU A 146 6.06 11.92 -25.15
CA GLU A 146 5.72 13.00 -26.07
C GLU A 146 6.83 14.05 -26.04
N GLU A 147 7.61 14.12 -27.12
CA GLU A 147 8.48 15.28 -27.29
C GLU A 147 7.58 16.50 -27.46
N PRO A 148 7.89 17.64 -26.82
CA PRO A 148 7.09 18.83 -27.01
C PRO A 148 7.05 19.14 -28.51
N GLU A 149 5.85 19.38 -29.08
CA GLU A 149 5.72 19.91 -30.43
C GLU A 149 6.57 21.17 -30.53
N VAL A 150 7.72 21.05 -31.16
CA VAL A 150 8.57 22.20 -31.46
C VAL A 150 7.98 22.81 -32.74
N ALA A 151 7.22 23.86 -32.57
CA ALA A 151 6.59 24.58 -33.69
C ALA A 151 7.59 25.23 -34.69
N ASP A 152 8.91 25.19 -34.42
CA ASP A 152 9.94 25.77 -35.25
C ASP A 152 11.19 24.90 -35.37
N ALA A 153 11.41 24.34 -36.56
CA ALA A 153 12.60 23.57 -36.92
C ALA A 153 13.92 24.42 -37.00
N ALA A 154 13.93 25.64 -36.45
CA ALA A 154 15.03 26.58 -36.52
C ALA A 154 15.80 26.78 -35.20
N ILE A 155 15.46 26.03 -34.13
CA ILE A 155 16.11 26.24 -32.84
C ILE A 155 17.17 25.15 -32.62
N GLY A 156 18.43 25.57 -32.54
CA GLY A 156 19.63 24.74 -32.40
C GLY A 156 19.70 23.95 -31.10
N GLU A 157 20.86 23.40 -30.76
CA GLU A 157 21.16 22.48 -29.65
C GLU A 157 20.64 22.86 -28.23
N ASP A 158 20.09 24.07 -28.04
CA ASP A 158 19.48 24.56 -26.80
C ASP A 158 18.01 24.12 -26.61
N SER A 159 17.43 23.31 -27.49
CA SER A 159 16.04 22.84 -27.44
C SER A 159 15.69 22.07 -26.14
N LYS A 160 16.68 21.56 -25.42
CA LYS A 160 16.50 20.87 -24.11
C LYS A 160 16.04 21.78 -22.97
N GLN A 161 16.04 23.10 -23.15
CA GLN A 161 15.63 24.09 -22.12
C GLN A 161 14.27 24.74 -22.39
N LEU A 162 13.58 24.39 -23.49
CA LEU A 162 12.28 24.97 -23.79
C LEU A 162 11.19 24.44 -22.85
N PRO A 163 10.22 25.28 -22.46
CA PRO A 163 9.07 24.85 -21.69
C PRO A 163 8.28 23.77 -22.45
N ARG A 164 7.95 22.69 -21.76
CA ARG A 164 7.08 21.65 -22.35
C ARG A 164 5.64 22.14 -22.39
N VAL A 165 4.98 21.99 -23.53
CA VAL A 165 3.54 22.15 -23.70
C VAL A 165 2.91 20.76 -23.76
N ARG A 166 1.81 20.57 -23.05
CA ARG A 166 1.12 19.28 -22.98
C ARG A 166 -0.35 19.47 -23.30
N THR A 167 -0.85 18.77 -24.32
CA THR A 167 -2.27 18.75 -24.67
C THR A 167 -2.93 17.54 -24.04
N ILE A 168 -3.96 17.75 -23.23
CA ILE A 168 -4.70 16.71 -22.49
C ILE A 168 -6.10 16.64 -23.08
N ASN A 169 -6.50 15.46 -23.53
CA ASN A 169 -7.82 15.18 -24.13
C ASN A 169 -8.53 13.98 -23.50
N ARG A 170 -7.98 13.43 -22.39
CA ARG A 170 -8.54 12.30 -21.66
C ARG A 170 -8.80 12.67 -20.21
N LEU A 171 -9.87 12.16 -19.62
CA LEU A 171 -10.24 12.46 -18.24
C LEU A 171 -9.18 11.92 -17.27
N TRP A 172 -8.88 10.63 -17.32
CA TRP A 172 -7.80 10.03 -16.53
C TRP A 172 -6.46 10.21 -17.26
N HIS A 173 -5.69 11.17 -16.82
CA HIS A 173 -4.44 11.58 -17.49
C HIS A 173 -3.22 11.63 -16.56
N LYS A 174 -3.44 11.48 -15.26
CA LYS A 174 -2.38 11.51 -14.24
C LYS A 174 -2.69 10.53 -13.12
N LEU A 175 -1.66 10.08 -12.42
CA LEU A 175 -1.76 9.18 -11.26
C LEU A 175 -0.72 9.57 -10.23
N ASP A 176 -1.09 9.58 -8.95
CA ASP A 176 -0.19 9.93 -7.86
C ASP A 176 1.03 9.01 -7.82
N GLY A 177 2.19 9.57 -7.52
CA GLY A 177 3.48 8.87 -7.54
C GLY A 177 4.02 8.52 -8.94
N VAL A 178 3.19 8.59 -9.99
CA VAL A 178 3.56 8.28 -11.39
C VAL A 178 3.68 9.54 -12.25
N GLY A 179 2.74 10.48 -12.10
CA GLY A 179 2.63 11.67 -12.94
C GLY A 179 1.67 11.47 -14.11
N PHE A 180 2.00 11.98 -15.30
CA PHE A 180 1.15 11.82 -16.48
C PHE A 180 1.29 10.41 -17.07
N ILE A 181 0.15 9.74 -17.36
CA ILE A 181 0.09 8.29 -17.64
C ILE A 181 -0.25 7.93 -19.09
N TYR A 182 -0.55 8.90 -19.96
CA TYR A 182 -1.02 8.59 -21.31
C TYR A 182 0.05 8.58 -22.41
N GLU A 183 1.29 8.95 -22.11
CA GLU A 183 2.40 9.03 -23.07
C GLU A 183 3.01 7.67 -23.39
N GLN A 184 3.02 6.77 -22.40
CA GLN A 184 3.58 5.43 -22.51
C GLN A 184 2.58 4.39 -22.01
N ARG A 185 2.71 3.15 -22.53
CA ARG A 185 1.93 1.99 -22.09
C ARG A 185 2.85 0.89 -21.61
N THR A 186 2.36 0.14 -20.63
CA THR A 186 3.03 -1.05 -20.11
C THR A 186 2.53 -2.26 -20.89
N HIS A 187 3.45 -3.05 -21.45
CA HIS A 187 3.13 -4.25 -22.22
C HIS A 187 3.91 -5.46 -21.75
N LEU A 188 3.47 -6.64 -22.17
CA LEU A 188 4.10 -7.92 -21.87
C LEU A 188 5.24 -8.19 -22.85
N PHE A 189 6.36 -8.68 -22.32
CA PHE A 189 7.55 -9.05 -23.06
C PHE A 189 8.06 -10.42 -22.62
N THR A 190 8.74 -11.10 -23.52
CA THR A 190 9.53 -12.30 -23.21
C THR A 190 10.97 -12.14 -23.68
N VAL A 191 11.89 -12.85 -23.02
CA VAL A 191 13.28 -12.97 -23.44
C VAL A 191 13.79 -14.38 -23.05
N PRO A 192 14.61 -15.07 -23.90
CA PRO A 192 15.22 -16.32 -23.49
C PRO A 192 16.05 -16.15 -22.21
N ALA A 193 15.93 -17.06 -21.26
CA ALA A 193 16.71 -17.00 -20.01
C ALA A 193 18.23 -17.08 -20.23
N SER A 194 18.65 -17.63 -21.38
CA SER A 194 20.06 -17.67 -21.82
C SER A 194 20.55 -16.34 -22.43
N GLY A 195 19.68 -15.32 -22.54
CA GLY A 195 19.97 -14.05 -23.17
C GLY A 195 19.45 -13.98 -24.60
N GLY A 196 19.38 -12.77 -25.13
CA GLY A 196 18.86 -12.46 -26.46
C GLY A 196 18.08 -11.17 -26.46
N GLU A 197 17.43 -10.85 -27.59
CA GLU A 197 16.58 -9.66 -27.72
C GLU A 197 15.21 -9.93 -27.10
N PRO A 198 14.68 -9.00 -26.27
CA PRO A 198 13.32 -9.06 -25.77
C PRO A 198 12.29 -8.99 -26.90
N HIS A 199 11.26 -9.82 -26.82
CA HIS A 199 10.14 -9.86 -27.74
C HIS A 199 8.88 -9.33 -27.08
N GLN A 200 8.28 -8.29 -27.66
CA GLN A 200 7.01 -7.72 -27.21
C GLN A 200 5.85 -8.65 -27.62
N LEU A 201 4.96 -8.96 -26.66
CA LEU A 201 3.83 -9.87 -26.85
C LEU A 201 2.49 -9.16 -27.03
N THR A 202 2.33 -8.00 -26.41
CA THR A 202 1.09 -7.20 -26.45
C THR A 202 1.40 -5.78 -26.87
N ASP A 203 0.41 -5.11 -27.45
CA ASP A 203 0.48 -3.74 -27.93
C ASP A 203 -0.85 -2.99 -27.75
N GLY A 204 -0.90 -1.74 -28.20
CA GLY A 204 -2.09 -0.91 -28.19
C GLY A 204 -2.10 0.14 -27.08
N ASP A 205 -3.23 0.86 -26.97
CA ASP A 205 -3.42 1.96 -26.02
C ASP A 205 -3.95 1.43 -24.66
N TYR A 206 -3.28 0.41 -24.12
CA TYR A 206 -3.66 -0.31 -22.90
C TYR A 206 -2.43 -0.57 -22.03
N ASP A 207 -2.63 -0.63 -20.72
CA ASP A 207 -1.63 -1.14 -19.79
C ASP A 207 -1.94 -2.60 -19.48
N ASP A 208 -0.94 -3.46 -19.61
CA ASP A 208 -0.99 -4.90 -19.33
C ASP A 208 -0.09 -5.20 -18.14
N GLY A 209 -0.59 -5.89 -17.12
CA GLY A 209 0.10 -6.11 -15.87
C GLY A 209 -0.09 -7.50 -15.28
N GLU A 210 0.70 -7.81 -14.26
CA GLU A 210 0.58 -9.00 -13.40
C GLU A 210 0.48 -10.34 -14.19
N PRO A 211 1.41 -10.62 -15.11
CA PRO A 211 1.33 -11.81 -15.94
C PRO A 211 1.64 -13.09 -15.19
N ASP A 212 0.92 -14.18 -15.51
CA ASP A 212 1.16 -15.54 -15.01
C ASP A 212 1.11 -16.56 -16.14
N TRP A 213 2.05 -17.50 -16.15
CA TRP A 213 2.13 -18.57 -17.13
C TRP A 213 1.12 -19.70 -16.87
N SER A 214 0.47 -20.20 -17.93
CA SER A 214 -0.21 -21.49 -17.83
C SER A 214 0.82 -22.61 -17.56
N PRO A 215 0.45 -23.71 -16.87
CA PRO A 215 1.38 -24.79 -16.53
C PRO A 215 2.06 -25.45 -17.73
N ASP A 216 1.41 -25.42 -18.90
CA ASP A 216 1.96 -25.97 -20.15
C ASP A 216 2.83 -24.96 -20.93
N GLY A 217 2.99 -23.73 -20.41
CA GLY A 217 3.80 -22.65 -21.00
C GLY A 217 3.28 -22.07 -22.31
N LYS A 218 2.00 -22.31 -22.67
CA LYS A 218 1.45 -21.90 -23.99
C LYS A 218 0.54 -20.68 -23.92
N THR A 219 0.08 -20.33 -22.73
CA THR A 219 -0.86 -19.23 -22.52
C THR A 219 -0.40 -18.36 -21.36
N ILE A 220 -0.60 -17.06 -21.45
CA ILE A 220 -0.33 -16.12 -20.36
C ILE A 220 -1.67 -15.52 -19.92
N ALA A 221 -1.95 -15.55 -18.61
CA ALA A 221 -3.01 -14.76 -18.00
C ALA A 221 -2.45 -13.43 -17.52
N PHE A 222 -3.19 -12.33 -17.63
CA PHE A 222 -2.76 -11.01 -17.21
C PHE A 222 -3.95 -10.08 -16.95
N ALA A 223 -3.72 -8.99 -16.23
CA ALA A 223 -4.71 -7.95 -15.97
C ALA A 223 -4.56 -6.81 -16.99
N SER A 224 -5.68 -6.34 -17.57
CA SER A 224 -5.67 -5.21 -18.50
C SER A 224 -7.05 -4.56 -18.59
N ASP A 225 -7.10 -3.22 -18.63
CA ASP A 225 -8.33 -2.48 -18.94
C ASP A 225 -8.38 -2.12 -20.42
N ARG A 226 -9.19 -2.87 -21.17
CA ARG A 226 -9.40 -2.70 -22.61
C ARG A 226 -10.81 -2.23 -22.95
N THR A 227 -11.50 -1.63 -21.96
CA THR A 227 -12.85 -1.09 -22.14
C THR A 227 -12.80 0.28 -22.83
N ASP A 228 -13.90 0.67 -23.49
CA ASP A 228 -13.99 1.95 -24.16
C ASP A 228 -14.09 3.13 -23.18
N ASP A 229 -14.60 2.88 -21.98
CA ASP A 229 -14.80 3.86 -20.91
C ASP A 229 -13.69 3.88 -19.83
N ARG A 230 -12.56 3.18 -20.03
CA ARG A 230 -11.42 3.10 -19.10
C ARG A 230 -10.86 4.44 -18.63
N TRP A 231 -11.01 5.49 -19.45
CA TRP A 231 -10.57 6.84 -19.09
C TRP A 231 -11.50 7.56 -18.11
N LYS A 232 -12.67 6.99 -17.90
CA LYS A 232 -13.66 7.50 -16.94
C LYS A 232 -13.84 6.56 -15.76
N TRP A 233 -13.79 5.26 -16.02
CA TRP A 233 -14.01 4.19 -15.06
C TRP A 233 -12.88 3.17 -15.17
N PRO A 234 -11.71 3.46 -14.58
CA PRO A 234 -10.59 2.52 -14.64
C PRO A 234 -10.93 1.23 -13.89
N GLY A 235 -10.49 0.10 -14.43
CA GLY A 235 -10.70 -1.21 -13.82
C GLY A 235 -10.32 -2.34 -14.77
N ALA A 236 -9.38 -3.19 -14.37
CA ALA A 236 -8.86 -4.25 -15.21
C ALA A 236 -9.78 -5.47 -15.26
N SER A 237 -9.80 -6.15 -16.39
CA SER A 237 -10.29 -7.53 -16.55
C SER A 237 -9.11 -8.49 -16.64
N ILE A 238 -9.36 -9.77 -16.30
CA ILE A 238 -8.38 -10.82 -16.59
C ILE A 238 -8.50 -11.22 -18.05
N TRP A 239 -7.37 -11.26 -18.73
CA TRP A 239 -7.22 -11.66 -20.13
C TRP A 239 -6.28 -12.86 -20.23
N THR A 240 -6.41 -13.63 -21.30
CA THR A 240 -5.44 -14.66 -21.67
C THR A 240 -4.91 -14.38 -23.07
N LEU A 241 -3.59 -14.62 -23.24
CA LEU A 241 -2.88 -14.55 -24.52
C LEU A 241 -2.37 -15.93 -24.89
N ASN A 242 -2.84 -16.50 -26.00
CA ASN A 242 -2.29 -17.72 -26.56
C ASN A 242 -1.05 -17.42 -27.38
N LEU A 243 0.12 -17.93 -27.01
CA LEU A 243 1.40 -17.57 -27.62
C LEU A 243 1.57 -18.05 -29.05
N ALA A 244 0.95 -19.17 -29.44
CA ALA A 244 1.08 -19.70 -30.78
C ALA A 244 0.24 -18.95 -31.82
N SER A 245 -0.95 -18.47 -31.42
CA SER A 245 -1.89 -17.80 -32.32
C SER A 245 -1.93 -16.28 -32.16
N GLY A 246 -1.40 -15.74 -31.04
CA GLY A 246 -1.57 -14.34 -30.66
C GLY A 246 -2.99 -13.99 -30.20
N ALA A 247 -3.88 -14.98 -30.04
CA ALA A 247 -5.27 -14.74 -29.70
C ALA A 247 -5.43 -14.25 -28.25
N LEU A 248 -6.13 -13.12 -28.09
CA LEU A 248 -6.53 -12.54 -26.81
C LEU A 248 -7.96 -12.97 -26.47
N THR A 249 -8.19 -13.39 -25.23
CA THR A 249 -9.52 -13.73 -24.72
C THR A 249 -9.76 -13.07 -23.38
N ARG A 250 -10.85 -12.31 -23.24
CA ARG A 250 -11.29 -11.76 -21.94
C ARG A 250 -11.93 -12.86 -21.10
N MET A 251 -11.43 -13.02 -19.88
CA MET A 251 -11.85 -14.11 -18.97
C MET A 251 -12.88 -13.66 -17.94
N THR A 252 -12.95 -12.36 -17.62
CA THR A 252 -13.83 -11.82 -16.56
C THR A 252 -14.83 -10.80 -17.12
N ASP A 253 -15.90 -10.56 -16.35
CA ASP A 253 -16.92 -9.57 -16.66
C ASP A 253 -16.40 -8.14 -16.45
N GLU A 254 -16.89 -7.18 -17.25
CA GLU A 254 -16.54 -5.74 -17.12
C GLU A 254 -17.10 -5.06 -15.86
N ALA A 255 -18.04 -5.69 -15.17
CA ALA A 255 -18.58 -5.19 -13.91
C ALA A 255 -17.57 -5.31 -12.76
N LEU A 256 -16.49 -6.08 -12.95
CA LEU A 256 -15.45 -6.29 -11.97
C LEU A 256 -14.17 -5.54 -12.34
N SER A 257 -13.44 -5.10 -11.32
CA SER A 257 -12.03 -4.73 -11.42
C SER A 257 -11.20 -5.88 -10.84
N CYS A 258 -10.41 -6.56 -11.69
CA CYS A 258 -9.74 -7.81 -11.39
C CYS A 258 -8.23 -7.68 -11.45
N TYR A 259 -7.52 -8.40 -10.56
CA TYR A 259 -6.06 -8.39 -10.47
C TYR A 259 -5.51 -9.73 -9.95
N ALA A 260 -4.19 -9.89 -9.94
CA ALA A 260 -3.47 -11.07 -9.45
C ALA A 260 -3.94 -12.41 -10.05
N PRO A 261 -4.04 -12.56 -11.39
CA PRO A 261 -4.41 -13.84 -11.98
C PRO A 261 -3.40 -14.92 -11.66
N LYS A 262 -3.88 -16.15 -11.37
CA LYS A 262 -3.03 -17.30 -11.08
C LYS A 262 -3.63 -18.58 -11.65
N TRP A 263 -2.91 -19.26 -12.54
CA TRP A 263 -3.32 -20.53 -13.11
C TRP A 263 -3.34 -21.65 -12.08
N SER A 264 -4.36 -22.51 -12.14
CA SER A 264 -4.34 -23.79 -11.41
C SER A 264 -3.30 -24.75 -11.98
N PRO A 265 -2.76 -25.69 -11.19
CA PRO A 265 -1.73 -26.63 -11.64
C PRO A 265 -2.12 -27.51 -12.83
N ASP A 266 -3.42 -27.78 -12.98
CA ASP A 266 -3.97 -28.55 -14.10
C ASP A 266 -4.27 -27.71 -15.37
N GLY A 267 -4.10 -26.38 -15.30
CA GLY A 267 -4.34 -25.44 -16.40
C GLY A 267 -5.81 -25.24 -16.76
N ASN A 268 -6.75 -25.70 -15.93
CA ASN A 268 -8.19 -25.65 -16.23
C ASN A 268 -8.90 -24.45 -15.63
N THR A 269 -8.28 -23.76 -14.67
CA THR A 269 -8.90 -22.67 -13.90
C THR A 269 -7.90 -21.54 -13.67
N ILE A 270 -8.38 -20.29 -13.65
CA ILE A 270 -7.61 -19.12 -13.23
C ILE A 270 -8.26 -18.59 -11.95
N ALA A 271 -7.50 -18.46 -10.87
CA ALA A 271 -7.87 -17.71 -9.68
C ALA A 271 -7.47 -16.25 -9.85
N PHE A 272 -8.20 -15.32 -9.24
CA PHE A 272 -7.93 -13.91 -9.27
C PHE A 272 -8.64 -13.20 -8.12
N LEU A 273 -8.18 -12.00 -7.78
CA LEU A 273 -8.87 -11.10 -6.86
C LEU A 273 -9.73 -10.11 -7.64
N ALA A 274 -10.85 -9.71 -7.05
CA ALA A 274 -11.79 -8.82 -7.71
C ALA A 274 -12.50 -7.89 -6.71
N THR A 275 -12.73 -6.64 -7.13
CA THR A 275 -13.67 -5.70 -6.54
C THR A 275 -14.76 -5.36 -7.55
N THR A 276 -15.85 -4.73 -7.14
CA THR A 276 -16.78 -4.09 -8.08
C THR A 276 -16.07 -2.92 -8.75
N ARG A 277 -16.26 -2.78 -10.07
CA ARG A 277 -15.64 -1.69 -10.85
C ARG A 277 -16.27 -0.33 -10.58
N ARG A 278 -17.54 -0.30 -10.20
CA ARG A 278 -18.29 0.92 -9.87
C ARG A 278 -18.99 0.73 -8.54
N GLU A 279 -19.21 1.81 -7.81
CA GLU A 279 -19.85 1.78 -6.49
C GLU A 279 -19.10 0.79 -5.57
N SER A 280 -17.77 0.93 -5.54
CA SER A 280 -16.91 0.04 -4.77
C SER A 280 -17.24 0.14 -3.29
N ASP A 281 -17.54 -1.00 -2.68
CA ASP A 281 -17.74 -1.13 -1.24
C ASP A 281 -16.43 -1.42 -0.47
N GLY A 282 -15.29 -1.31 -1.15
CA GLY A 282 -13.96 -1.57 -0.59
C GLY A 282 -13.68 -3.02 -0.26
N HIS A 283 -14.58 -3.95 -0.62
CA HIS A 283 -14.41 -5.37 -0.33
C HIS A 283 -13.81 -6.12 -1.52
N THR A 284 -12.71 -6.81 -1.29
CA THR A 284 -12.04 -7.66 -2.25
C THR A 284 -12.47 -9.11 -2.08
N ASP A 285 -12.78 -9.77 -3.18
CA ASP A 285 -13.17 -11.17 -3.23
C ASP A 285 -12.15 -12.03 -3.98
N LEU A 286 -11.95 -13.25 -3.48
CA LEU A 286 -11.27 -14.30 -4.23
C LEU A 286 -12.26 -14.97 -5.19
N CYS A 287 -11.89 -14.99 -6.46
CA CYS A 287 -12.68 -15.54 -7.55
C CYS A 287 -11.93 -16.60 -8.34
N VAL A 288 -12.67 -17.45 -9.05
CA VAL A 288 -12.12 -18.40 -10.02
C VAL A 288 -12.92 -18.38 -11.32
N VAL A 289 -12.25 -18.57 -12.45
CA VAL A 289 -12.89 -18.72 -13.76
C VAL A 289 -12.35 -19.94 -14.50
N PRO A 290 -13.20 -20.85 -15.04
CA PRO A 290 -12.72 -21.94 -15.87
C PRO A 290 -12.08 -21.42 -17.17
N ALA A 291 -10.90 -21.90 -17.51
CA ALA A 291 -10.18 -21.47 -18.72
C ALA A 291 -10.98 -21.71 -20.02
N SER A 292 -11.81 -22.76 -20.04
CA SER A 292 -12.68 -23.10 -21.18
C SER A 292 -14.01 -22.36 -21.22
N LYS A 293 -14.34 -21.54 -20.20
CA LYS A 293 -15.62 -20.84 -20.09
C LYS A 293 -15.43 -19.38 -19.66
N PRO A 294 -14.97 -18.51 -20.58
CA PRO A 294 -14.80 -17.08 -20.30
C PRO A 294 -16.07 -16.45 -19.72
N CYS A 295 -15.89 -15.48 -18.82
CA CYS A 295 -16.97 -14.73 -18.15
C CYS A 295 -17.95 -15.61 -17.33
N LYS A 296 -17.55 -16.82 -16.94
CA LYS A 296 -18.30 -17.69 -16.03
C LYS A 296 -17.54 -17.86 -14.71
N HIS A 297 -17.10 -16.75 -14.15
CA HIS A 297 -16.42 -16.73 -12.87
C HIS A 297 -17.34 -17.15 -11.72
N ARG A 298 -16.73 -17.61 -10.65
CA ARG A 298 -17.38 -17.92 -9.37
C ARG A 298 -16.58 -17.29 -8.24
N GLN A 299 -17.26 -16.56 -7.39
CA GLN A 299 -16.74 -15.97 -6.17
C GLN A 299 -16.64 -17.05 -5.08
N LEU A 300 -15.49 -17.14 -4.42
CA LEU A 300 -15.23 -18.11 -3.35
C LEU A 300 -15.46 -17.52 -1.96
N THR A 301 -15.58 -16.21 -1.85
CA THR A 301 -15.61 -15.44 -0.60
C THR A 301 -16.88 -14.62 -0.42
N THR A 302 -18.00 -14.97 -1.09
CA THR A 302 -19.28 -14.22 -1.05
C THR A 302 -19.75 -13.89 0.37
N ASP A 303 -19.68 -14.85 1.30
CA ASP A 303 -20.11 -14.70 2.69
C ASP A 303 -18.91 -14.60 3.66
N PHE A 304 -17.74 -14.28 3.15
CA PHE A 304 -16.50 -14.21 3.91
C PHE A 304 -16.33 -12.81 4.50
N VAL A 305 -16.32 -12.70 5.81
CA VAL A 305 -16.21 -11.42 6.52
C VAL A 305 -14.84 -10.73 6.33
N PRO A 306 -13.69 -11.46 6.38
CA PRO A 306 -12.39 -10.84 6.10
C PRO A 306 -12.32 -10.27 4.67
N ASN A 307 -11.61 -9.18 4.47
CA ASN A 307 -11.28 -8.67 3.15
C ASN A 307 -10.18 -9.55 2.53
N SER A 308 -10.38 -10.06 1.32
CA SER A 308 -9.47 -11.01 0.66
C SER A 308 -8.20 -10.33 0.11
N ASP A 309 -7.61 -9.43 0.87
CA ASP A 309 -6.34 -8.76 0.60
C ASP A 309 -5.73 -8.24 1.92
N ASP A 310 -4.48 -7.77 1.88
CA ASP A 310 -3.86 -7.04 2.99
C ASP A 310 -4.30 -5.57 2.94
N THR A 311 -5.28 -5.22 3.76
CA THR A 311 -5.83 -3.86 3.87
C THR A 311 -5.39 -3.12 5.15
N CYS A 312 -4.55 -3.76 5.96
CA CYS A 312 -3.97 -3.13 7.15
C CYS A 312 -2.87 -2.16 6.74
N ILE A 313 -2.97 -0.92 7.19
CA ILE A 313 -1.99 0.12 6.84
C ILE A 313 -0.89 0.27 7.89
N ASP A 314 0.26 0.77 7.47
CA ASP A 314 1.36 1.24 8.31
C ASP A 314 2.01 2.51 7.70
N ASP A 315 2.98 3.11 8.40
CA ASP A 315 3.75 4.26 7.93
C ASP A 315 5.18 3.90 7.50
N MET A 316 5.50 2.61 7.41
CA MET A 316 6.85 2.13 7.07
C MET A 316 6.97 1.68 5.62
N ARG A 317 5.88 1.26 4.98
CA ARG A 317 5.84 0.71 3.61
C ARG A 317 4.81 1.42 2.75
N ALA A 318 5.14 1.63 1.47
CA ALA A 318 4.17 2.04 0.48
C ALA A 318 3.47 0.81 -0.11
N GLY A 319 2.15 0.91 -0.19
CA GLY A 319 1.32 -0.10 -0.84
C GLY A 319 1.21 -1.41 -0.05
N HIS A 320 0.47 -2.31 -0.63
CA HIS A 320 0.35 -3.69 -0.19
C HIS A 320 1.46 -4.52 -0.85
N GLY A 321 1.96 -5.55 -0.20
CA GLY A 321 3.07 -6.41 -0.68
C GLY A 321 2.79 -7.21 -1.96
N GLY A 322 1.83 -6.77 -2.76
CA GLY A 322 1.32 -7.46 -3.94
C GLY A 322 0.41 -8.63 -3.56
N ALA A 323 -0.74 -8.72 -4.19
CA ALA A 323 -1.65 -9.84 -3.97
C ALA A 323 -1.01 -11.13 -4.49
N HIS A 324 -0.75 -12.07 -3.61
CA HIS A 324 -0.20 -13.37 -3.96
C HIS A 324 -1.25 -14.44 -3.78
N LEU A 325 -1.53 -15.15 -4.87
CA LEU A 325 -2.35 -16.35 -4.86
C LEU A 325 -1.44 -17.55 -5.11
N VAL A 326 -1.51 -18.57 -4.25
CA VAL A 326 -0.74 -19.81 -4.39
C VAL A 326 -1.70 -20.99 -4.42
N TRP A 327 -1.68 -21.75 -5.50
CA TRP A 327 -2.41 -23.01 -5.59
C TRP A 327 -1.63 -24.14 -4.93
N SER A 328 -2.32 -25.03 -4.20
CA SER A 328 -1.74 -26.32 -3.84
C SER A 328 -1.49 -27.18 -5.09
N PRO A 329 -0.45 -28.05 -5.10
CA PRO A 329 -0.10 -28.86 -6.28
C PRO A 329 -1.23 -29.77 -6.77
N ASP A 330 -2.11 -30.19 -5.88
CA ASP A 330 -3.29 -31.00 -6.17
C ASP A 330 -4.52 -30.19 -6.65
N GLY A 331 -4.41 -28.86 -6.69
CA GLY A 331 -5.48 -27.95 -7.10
C GLY A 331 -6.65 -27.85 -6.12
N HIS A 332 -6.53 -28.41 -4.90
CA HIS A 332 -7.62 -28.43 -3.93
C HIS A 332 -7.67 -27.22 -2.99
N SER A 333 -6.61 -26.41 -2.95
CA SER A 333 -6.54 -25.24 -2.10
C SER A 333 -5.92 -24.05 -2.84
N ILE A 334 -6.38 -22.84 -2.51
CA ILE A 334 -5.80 -21.55 -2.91
C ILE A 334 -5.45 -20.80 -1.62
N PHE A 335 -4.17 -20.48 -1.46
CA PHE A 335 -3.69 -19.67 -0.33
C PHE A 335 -3.64 -18.19 -0.74
N PHE A 336 -4.09 -17.31 0.16
CA PHE A 336 -4.15 -15.87 -0.07
C PHE A 336 -4.11 -15.11 1.26
N LEU A 337 -3.77 -13.82 1.21
CA LEU A 337 -3.88 -12.92 2.37
C LEU A 337 -5.33 -12.47 2.55
N ALA A 338 -5.75 -12.38 3.80
CA ALA A 338 -6.99 -11.69 4.13
C ALA A 338 -6.91 -10.96 5.47
N SER A 339 -7.55 -9.82 5.52
CA SER A 339 -7.54 -8.88 6.64
C SER A 339 -8.82 -8.94 7.43
N MET A 340 -8.71 -9.03 8.76
CA MET A 340 -9.86 -9.06 9.67
C MET A 340 -9.48 -8.48 11.04
N ARG A 341 -10.29 -7.54 11.54
CA ARG A 341 -10.20 -7.00 12.90
C ARG A 341 -8.78 -6.57 13.30
N GLY A 342 -8.11 -5.80 12.45
CA GLY A 342 -6.78 -5.26 12.71
C GLY A 342 -5.61 -6.22 12.44
N ALA A 343 -5.85 -7.44 12.00
CA ALA A 343 -4.81 -8.40 11.65
C ALA A 343 -4.92 -8.85 10.19
N THR A 344 -3.79 -9.18 9.56
CA THR A 344 -3.74 -9.82 8.24
C THR A 344 -3.09 -11.18 8.36
N HIS A 345 -3.73 -12.19 7.80
CA HIS A 345 -3.33 -13.60 7.87
C HIS A 345 -3.38 -14.28 6.51
N VAL A 346 -2.66 -15.42 6.39
CA VAL A 346 -2.85 -16.33 5.27
C VAL A 346 -4.10 -17.18 5.53
N TYR A 347 -4.93 -17.30 4.48
CA TYR A 347 -6.11 -18.16 4.44
C TYR A 347 -5.98 -19.19 3.31
N ALA A 348 -6.69 -20.29 3.45
CA ALA A 348 -6.82 -21.34 2.43
C ALA A 348 -8.29 -21.48 2.02
N ALA A 349 -8.58 -21.25 0.74
CA ALA A 349 -9.89 -21.46 0.13
C ALA A 349 -9.92 -22.78 -0.64
N ARG A 350 -11.06 -23.45 -0.69
CA ARG A 350 -11.29 -24.61 -1.54
C ARG A 350 -12.03 -24.18 -2.81
N PRO A 351 -11.42 -24.34 -4.00
CA PRO A 351 -12.07 -23.96 -5.26
C PRO A 351 -13.28 -24.86 -5.59
N ALA A 352 -13.40 -26.02 -4.98
CA ALA A 352 -14.59 -26.89 -5.10
C ALA A 352 -15.49 -26.78 -3.86
N GLY A 353 -16.81 -26.69 -4.08
CA GLY A 353 -17.79 -26.56 -2.98
C GLY A 353 -18.03 -25.11 -2.56
N ASN A 354 -18.71 -24.93 -1.40
CA ASN A 354 -19.12 -23.63 -0.86
C ASN A 354 -18.64 -23.46 0.58
N LEU A 355 -17.47 -24.01 0.91
CA LEU A 355 -16.88 -23.82 2.24
C LEU A 355 -16.17 -22.50 2.31
N LEU A 356 -16.36 -21.75 3.40
CA LEU A 356 -15.62 -20.53 3.67
C LEU A 356 -14.12 -20.81 3.81
N PRO A 357 -13.26 -19.87 3.40
CA PRO A 357 -11.82 -19.98 3.60
C PRO A 357 -11.44 -20.16 5.07
N ARG A 358 -10.43 -21.00 5.31
CA ARG A 358 -9.89 -21.26 6.64
C ARG A 358 -8.62 -20.42 6.86
N ARG A 359 -8.52 -19.77 8.02
CA ARG A 359 -7.29 -19.11 8.46
C ARG A 359 -6.22 -20.16 8.79
N VAL A 360 -5.01 -19.98 8.28
CA VAL A 360 -3.88 -20.93 8.46
C VAL A 360 -2.67 -20.34 9.21
N THR A 361 -2.72 -19.06 9.56
CA THR A 361 -1.74 -18.40 10.43
C THR A 361 -2.47 -17.67 11.55
N GLU A 362 -1.78 -17.37 12.67
CA GLU A 362 -2.40 -16.78 13.86
C GLU A 362 -1.56 -15.65 14.48
N GLY A 363 -2.16 -14.95 15.45
CA GLY A 363 -1.54 -13.92 16.28
C GLY A 363 -2.02 -12.50 15.98
N SER A 364 -1.72 -11.57 16.88
CA SER A 364 -2.00 -10.13 16.71
C SER A 364 -0.89 -9.50 15.87
N ARG A 365 -1.01 -9.62 14.53
CA ARG A 365 0.02 -9.19 13.59
C ARG A 365 -0.52 -8.94 12.19
N ARG A 366 0.28 -8.29 11.37
CA ARG A 366 0.08 -8.15 9.95
C ARG A 366 1.09 -9.02 9.19
N ILE A 367 0.62 -10.00 8.44
CA ILE A 367 1.41 -10.68 7.41
C ILE A 367 1.19 -9.90 6.11
N PHE A 368 2.26 -9.33 5.56
CA PHE A 368 2.16 -8.43 4.39
C PHE A 368 2.75 -9.03 3.11
N ASP A 369 3.42 -10.18 3.20
CA ASP A 369 3.87 -10.97 2.05
C ASP A 369 4.07 -12.42 2.46
N PHE A 370 3.87 -13.35 1.51
CA PHE A 370 4.13 -14.77 1.72
C PHE A 370 4.50 -15.48 0.42
N SER A 371 5.17 -16.59 0.55
CA SER A 371 5.38 -17.59 -0.52
C SER A 371 5.45 -18.99 0.07
N MET A 372 5.46 -20.01 -0.80
CA MET A 372 5.49 -21.41 -0.40
C MET A 372 6.49 -22.18 -1.24
N ASP A 373 6.93 -23.33 -0.74
CA ASP A 373 7.61 -24.34 -1.54
C ASP A 373 6.65 -24.99 -2.56
N ASP A 374 7.19 -25.65 -3.59
CA ASP A 374 6.37 -26.27 -4.64
C ASP A 374 5.42 -27.36 -4.12
N ALA A 375 5.77 -28.00 -3.01
CA ALA A 375 4.92 -28.99 -2.34
C ALA A 375 3.84 -28.36 -1.45
N CYS A 376 3.84 -27.03 -1.27
CA CYS A 376 2.98 -26.29 -0.35
C CYS A 376 2.97 -26.85 1.09
N GLN A 377 4.13 -27.29 1.57
CA GLN A 377 4.30 -27.83 2.92
C GLN A 377 4.76 -26.77 3.92
N ARG A 378 5.31 -25.64 3.43
CA ARG A 378 5.90 -24.62 4.28
C ARG A 378 5.70 -23.22 3.71
N PHE A 379 5.41 -22.28 4.59
CA PHE A 379 5.38 -20.85 4.28
C PHE A 379 6.72 -20.17 4.56
N ALA A 380 7.12 -19.25 3.69
CA ALA A 380 7.94 -18.09 4.01
C ALA A 380 7.01 -16.89 4.20
N LEU A 381 7.13 -16.17 5.30
CA LEU A 381 6.22 -15.09 5.68
C LEU A 381 7.02 -13.85 6.01
N ALA A 382 6.58 -12.70 5.52
CA ALA A 382 7.00 -11.39 6.01
C ALA A 382 5.90 -10.83 6.91
N ALA A 383 6.23 -10.60 8.18
CA ALA A 383 5.24 -10.17 9.15
C ALA A 383 5.76 -9.05 10.06
N SER A 384 4.87 -8.15 10.44
CA SER A 384 5.07 -7.09 11.43
C SER A 384 4.08 -7.24 12.57
N ASP A 385 4.43 -6.68 13.72
CA ASP A 385 3.55 -6.46 14.85
C ASP A 385 3.84 -5.09 15.47
N PRO A 386 3.11 -4.62 16.48
CA PRO A 386 3.30 -3.27 17.03
C PRO A 386 4.72 -2.94 17.50
N ASN A 387 5.56 -3.94 17.77
CA ASN A 387 6.95 -3.78 18.23
C ASN A 387 8.00 -4.23 17.19
N ILE A 388 7.56 -4.80 16.06
CA ILE A 388 8.45 -5.33 15.01
C ILE A 388 8.04 -4.73 13.67
N PRO A 389 8.86 -3.84 13.07
CA PRO A 389 8.55 -3.24 11.76
C PRO A 389 8.39 -4.25 10.63
N GLY A 390 9.01 -5.41 10.76
CA GLY A 390 8.91 -6.54 9.84
C GLY A 390 10.14 -7.43 9.91
N ASP A 391 9.87 -8.74 9.97
CA ASP A 391 10.88 -9.78 9.92
C ASP A 391 10.44 -10.97 9.07
N LEU A 392 11.41 -11.85 8.78
CA LEU A 392 11.18 -13.08 8.06
C LEU A 392 10.80 -14.19 9.05
N TYR A 393 9.77 -14.94 8.71
CA TYR A 393 9.29 -16.10 9.44
C TYR A 393 9.09 -17.29 8.51
N THR A 394 9.05 -18.49 9.11
CA THR A 394 8.61 -19.72 8.46
C THR A 394 7.53 -20.41 9.30
N GLN A 395 6.68 -21.18 8.65
CA GLN A 395 5.65 -21.97 9.29
C GLN A 395 5.29 -23.19 8.44
N ALA A 396 5.15 -24.37 9.05
CA ALA A 396 4.61 -25.55 8.38
C ALA A 396 3.13 -25.34 7.99
N VAL A 397 2.71 -25.94 6.90
CA VAL A 397 1.29 -25.92 6.47
C VAL A 397 0.56 -27.09 7.11
N ASP A 398 -0.53 -26.80 7.82
CA ASP A 398 -1.43 -27.81 8.33
C ASP A 398 -2.90 -27.41 8.04
N LEU A 399 -3.55 -28.15 7.18
CA LEU A 399 -4.96 -27.96 6.83
C LEU A 399 -5.90 -28.91 7.60
N GLY A 400 -5.36 -29.82 8.40
CA GLY A 400 -6.12 -30.82 9.16
C GLY A 400 -6.41 -30.44 10.62
N GLU A 401 -5.51 -29.68 11.24
CA GLU A 401 -5.60 -29.33 12.67
C GLU A 401 -6.50 -28.11 12.93
N THR A 402 -7.01 -28.03 14.16
CA THR A 402 -7.85 -26.88 14.59
C THR A 402 -7.04 -25.64 14.95
N THR A 403 -5.76 -25.81 15.27
CA THR A 403 -4.82 -24.73 15.61
C THR A 403 -3.70 -24.68 14.57
N ALA A 404 -3.35 -23.48 14.13
CA ALA A 404 -2.24 -23.29 13.21
C ALA A 404 -0.90 -23.66 13.86
N PRO A 405 0.05 -24.29 13.12
CA PRO A 405 1.40 -24.46 13.62
C PRO A 405 2.05 -23.12 14.01
N MET A 406 2.99 -23.17 14.94
CA MET A 406 3.66 -21.97 15.41
C MET A 406 4.55 -21.37 14.30
N MET A 407 4.48 -20.04 14.14
CA MET A 407 5.43 -19.31 13.29
C MET A 407 6.79 -19.23 13.97
N GLU A 408 7.83 -19.58 13.24
CA GLU A 408 9.22 -19.49 13.67
C GLU A 408 9.89 -18.27 13.03
N ARG A 409 10.47 -17.37 13.83
CA ARG A 409 11.16 -16.18 13.39
C ARG A 409 12.57 -16.54 12.93
N LEU A 410 12.91 -16.22 11.68
CA LEU A 410 14.23 -16.52 11.09
C LEU A 410 15.18 -15.31 11.10
N THR A 411 14.65 -14.08 11.26
CA THR A 411 15.48 -12.87 11.34
C THR A 411 15.10 -12.00 12.52
N ASN A 412 16.04 -11.20 13.00
CA ASN A 412 15.84 -10.14 13.98
C ASN A 412 16.60 -8.89 13.50
N LEU A 413 16.12 -8.29 12.40
CA LEU A 413 16.86 -7.26 11.67
C LEU A 413 17.11 -5.99 12.47
N ASN A 414 16.25 -5.69 13.43
CA ASN A 414 16.29 -4.45 14.23
C ASN A 414 16.63 -4.71 15.70
N GLU A 415 17.17 -5.88 16.07
CA GLU A 415 17.48 -6.24 17.46
C GLU A 415 18.40 -5.23 18.14
N SER A 416 19.48 -4.84 17.48
CA SER A 416 20.45 -3.89 18.05
C SER A 416 19.81 -2.54 18.37
N LEU A 417 18.88 -2.06 17.52
CA LEU A 417 18.16 -0.82 17.74
C LEU A 417 17.14 -0.95 18.89
N PHE A 418 16.28 -1.94 18.81
CA PHE A 418 15.17 -2.08 19.77
C PHE A 418 15.58 -2.67 21.13
N SER A 419 16.77 -3.25 21.25
CA SER A 419 17.31 -3.59 22.57
C SER A 419 17.57 -2.37 23.46
N GLU A 420 17.72 -1.17 22.85
CA GLU A 420 17.95 0.10 23.53
C GLU A 420 16.69 0.96 23.67
N ILE A 421 15.58 0.57 23.05
CA ILE A 421 14.35 1.37 22.95
C ILE A 421 13.20 0.61 23.61
N GLU A 422 12.40 1.32 24.39
CA GLU A 422 11.17 0.79 24.97
C GLU A 422 10.00 1.15 24.05
N LEU A 423 9.35 0.12 23.47
CA LEU A 423 8.18 0.25 22.63
C LEU A 423 6.90 -0.13 23.39
N ALA A 424 5.78 0.46 23.01
CA ALA A 424 4.48 0.17 23.62
C ALA A 424 3.71 -0.87 22.81
N TRP A 425 2.99 -1.74 23.52
CA TRP A 425 2.03 -2.66 22.92
C TRP A 425 0.61 -2.12 23.08
N PRO A 426 -0.26 -2.15 22.05
CA PRO A 426 -1.61 -1.60 22.14
C PRO A 426 -2.53 -2.45 23.01
N GLU A 427 -3.30 -1.79 23.86
CA GLU A 427 -4.46 -2.33 24.54
C GLU A 427 -5.66 -2.27 23.61
N GLU A 428 -6.16 -3.42 23.16
CA GLU A 428 -7.39 -3.50 22.35
C GLU A 428 -8.63 -3.27 23.23
N TYR A 429 -9.65 -2.60 22.66
CA TYR A 429 -10.95 -2.47 23.29
C TYR A 429 -12.07 -2.48 22.25
N THR A 430 -13.27 -2.85 22.69
CA THR A 430 -14.50 -2.74 21.90
C THR A 430 -15.41 -1.69 22.54
N PHE A 431 -16.23 -1.05 21.71
CA PHE A 431 -17.17 -0.03 22.14
C PHE A 431 -18.39 -0.01 21.20
N LEU A 432 -19.46 0.65 21.60
CA LEU A 432 -20.63 0.89 20.75
C LEU A 432 -20.49 2.26 20.09
N GLY A 433 -20.55 2.30 18.77
CA GLY A 433 -20.63 3.50 17.95
C GLY A 433 -22.06 3.89 17.63
N ALA A 434 -22.23 4.67 16.59
CA ALA A 434 -23.56 5.03 16.11
C ALA A 434 -24.39 3.80 15.73
N ASP A 435 -25.70 3.86 15.91
CA ASP A 435 -26.63 2.75 15.70
C ASP A 435 -26.32 1.49 16.53
N ASP A 436 -25.63 1.63 17.66
CA ASP A 436 -25.22 0.52 18.54
C ASP A 436 -24.32 -0.54 17.86
N TRP A 437 -23.57 -0.15 16.84
CA TRP A 437 -22.60 -1.03 16.20
C TRP A 437 -21.40 -1.28 17.09
N GLU A 438 -21.01 -2.56 17.25
CA GLU A 438 -19.78 -2.92 17.94
C GLU A 438 -18.56 -2.59 17.08
N LEU A 439 -17.69 -1.75 17.61
CA LEU A 439 -16.50 -1.24 16.96
C LEU A 439 -15.24 -1.63 17.75
N GLN A 440 -14.09 -1.56 17.09
CA GLN A 440 -12.79 -1.92 17.65
C GLN A 440 -11.86 -0.71 17.67
N GLY A 441 -11.14 -0.58 18.78
CA GLY A 441 -10.11 0.43 18.97
C GLY A 441 -8.94 -0.07 19.78
N TRP A 442 -7.87 0.73 19.81
CA TRP A 442 -6.65 0.44 20.54
C TRP A 442 -6.14 1.69 21.25
N ILE A 443 -5.45 1.48 22.37
CA ILE A 443 -4.75 2.51 23.12
C ILE A 443 -3.30 2.08 23.29
N LEU A 444 -2.35 2.87 22.75
CA LEU A 444 -0.95 2.76 23.15
C LEU A 444 -0.70 3.72 24.30
N ARG A 445 -0.15 3.22 25.42
CA ARG A 445 0.19 4.04 26.58
C ARG A 445 1.69 4.20 26.71
N PRO A 446 2.17 5.35 27.21
CA PRO A 446 3.58 5.47 27.59
C PRO A 446 3.99 4.34 28.55
N PRO A 447 5.15 3.70 28.38
CA PRO A 447 5.53 2.48 29.13
C PRO A 447 5.50 2.60 30.64
N ARG A 448 5.53 3.81 31.19
CA ARG A 448 5.50 4.08 32.65
C ARG A 448 4.11 4.39 33.21
N VAL A 449 3.08 4.30 32.37
CA VAL A 449 1.68 4.59 32.75
C VAL A 449 0.86 3.32 32.59
N GLY A 450 0.61 2.64 33.71
CA GLY A 450 -0.21 1.42 33.74
C GLY A 450 -1.70 1.71 33.64
N VAL A 451 -2.48 0.65 33.35
CA VAL A 451 -3.95 0.70 33.40
C VAL A 451 -4.40 1.01 34.82
N GLY A 452 -5.19 2.07 35.02
CA GLY A 452 -5.72 2.48 36.33
C GLY A 452 -4.76 3.28 37.22
N GLU A 453 -3.62 3.75 36.70
CA GLU A 453 -2.77 4.69 37.42
C GLU A 453 -3.40 6.09 37.51
N THR A 454 -3.09 6.82 38.59
CA THR A 454 -3.63 8.15 38.87
C THR A 454 -3.03 9.28 38.05
N VAL A 455 -2.02 8.98 37.19
CA VAL A 455 -1.37 9.97 36.32
C VAL A 455 -2.09 9.98 34.97
N ASN A 456 -2.82 11.05 34.73
CA ASN A 456 -3.47 11.26 33.44
C ASN A 456 -2.49 11.93 32.44
N VAL A 457 -2.21 11.26 31.34
CA VAL A 457 -1.35 11.78 30.25
C VAL A 457 -2.20 12.41 29.14
N PRO A 458 -1.66 13.38 28.39
CA PRO A 458 -2.33 13.86 27.18
C PRO A 458 -2.43 12.74 26.14
N ALA A 459 -3.39 12.84 25.24
CA ALA A 459 -3.58 11.85 24.19
C ALA A 459 -3.69 12.48 22.80
N VAL A 460 -3.36 11.68 21.78
CA VAL A 460 -3.61 11.98 20.38
C VAL A 460 -4.55 10.89 19.82
N LEU A 461 -5.67 11.33 19.26
CA LEU A 461 -6.57 10.50 18.47
C LEU A 461 -6.06 10.44 17.04
N GLU A 462 -5.72 9.25 16.56
CA GLU A 462 -5.25 9.00 15.21
C GLU A 462 -6.36 8.42 14.34
N VAL A 463 -6.59 9.02 13.17
CA VAL A 463 -7.60 8.59 12.22
C VAL A 463 -6.94 8.11 10.94
N HIS A 464 -7.23 6.87 10.52
CA HIS A 464 -6.63 6.29 9.32
C HIS A 464 -7.17 6.91 8.03
N GLY A 465 -6.39 6.75 6.95
CA GLY A 465 -6.81 7.08 5.59
C GLY A 465 -7.66 5.97 4.96
N GLY A 466 -8.15 6.22 3.77
CA GLY A 466 -9.03 5.32 3.04
C GLY A 466 -10.25 6.09 2.57
N PRO A 467 -11.48 5.89 3.13
CA PRO A 467 -11.86 5.20 4.37
C PRO A 467 -11.72 3.68 4.38
N MET A 468 -11.78 3.06 3.20
CA MET A 468 -11.75 1.60 3.00
C MET A 468 -10.34 1.02 3.19
N ALA A 469 -9.81 1.14 4.41
CA ALA A 469 -8.58 0.56 4.93
C ALA A 469 -8.81 0.21 6.39
N MET A 470 -7.81 -0.26 7.13
CA MET A 470 -7.92 -0.43 8.57
C MET A 470 -6.60 -0.18 9.30
N TYR A 471 -6.69 0.35 10.51
CA TYR A 471 -5.63 0.24 11.51
C TYR A 471 -5.64 -1.16 12.15
N GLY A 472 -4.53 -1.54 12.77
CA GLY A 472 -4.44 -2.81 13.44
C GLY A 472 -3.10 -3.02 14.14
N TYR A 473 -2.59 -4.24 14.02
CA TYR A 473 -1.36 -4.69 14.67
C TYR A 473 -0.10 -4.50 13.82
N GLY A 474 -0.11 -3.64 12.81
CA GLY A 474 1.10 -3.23 12.11
C GLY A 474 1.95 -2.27 12.95
N PHE A 475 3.25 -2.21 12.70
CA PHE A 475 4.15 -1.24 13.31
C PHE A 475 3.89 0.17 12.77
N PHE A 476 3.68 1.14 13.67
CA PHE A 476 3.58 2.55 13.31
C PHE A 476 4.67 3.37 14.03
N MET A 477 5.59 3.93 13.26
CA MET A 477 6.67 4.77 13.77
C MET A 477 6.12 6.03 14.44
N GLU A 478 5.13 6.68 13.83
CA GLU A 478 4.48 7.88 14.35
C GLU A 478 3.84 7.63 15.72
N PHE A 479 3.12 6.51 15.89
CA PHE A 479 2.47 6.16 17.16
C PHE A 479 3.50 5.90 18.26
N GLN A 480 4.53 5.12 17.97
CA GLN A 480 5.59 4.82 18.92
C GLN A 480 6.37 6.08 19.34
N LEU A 481 6.56 7.03 18.40
CA LEU A 481 7.19 8.32 18.70
C LEU A 481 6.34 9.21 19.61
N LEU A 482 5.03 9.27 19.39
CA LEU A 482 4.10 10.01 20.26
C LEU A 482 4.12 9.42 21.67
N VAL A 483 4.08 8.09 21.77
CA VAL A 483 4.18 7.37 23.04
C VAL A 483 5.53 7.63 23.74
N ALA A 484 6.64 7.61 23.00
CA ALA A 484 7.97 7.91 23.52
C ALA A 484 8.08 9.36 24.04
N ARG A 485 7.23 10.27 23.54
CA ARG A 485 7.11 11.66 24.03
C ARG A 485 6.16 11.82 25.20
N GLY A 486 5.46 10.75 25.61
CA GLY A 486 4.58 10.74 26.76
C GLY A 486 3.09 10.94 26.45
N TYR A 487 2.67 10.86 25.19
CA TYR A 487 1.27 10.86 24.80
C TYR A 487 0.71 9.44 24.81
N ALA A 488 -0.55 9.28 25.24
CA ALA A 488 -1.31 8.10 24.81
C ALA A 488 -1.74 8.27 23.36
N VAL A 489 -1.73 7.20 22.57
CA VAL A 489 -2.25 7.20 21.20
C VAL A 489 -3.50 6.34 21.16
N ILE A 490 -4.61 6.91 20.69
CA ILE A 490 -5.89 6.24 20.52
C ILE A 490 -6.17 6.12 19.04
N TYR A 491 -6.51 4.94 18.56
CA TYR A 491 -6.91 4.73 17.18
C TYR A 491 -8.01 3.70 17.08
N THR A 492 -8.91 3.89 16.10
CA THR A 492 -10.12 3.08 15.93
C THR A 492 -10.35 2.72 14.48
N ASN A 493 -11.18 1.72 14.24
CA ASN A 493 -11.73 1.40 12.92
C ASN A 493 -13.22 1.73 12.92
N PRO A 494 -13.61 2.95 12.49
CA PRO A 494 -15.02 3.32 12.32
C PRO A 494 -15.66 2.57 11.16
N ARG A 495 -17.00 2.67 11.01
CA ARG A 495 -17.66 2.23 9.77
C ARG A 495 -16.97 2.85 8.54
N GLY A 496 -16.93 2.10 7.44
CA GLY A 496 -16.09 2.41 6.29
C GLY A 496 -14.78 1.64 6.28
N SER A 497 -14.26 1.22 7.45
CA SER A 497 -13.04 0.40 7.51
C SER A 497 -13.26 -0.98 6.91
N THR A 498 -12.19 -1.56 6.32
CA THR A 498 -12.17 -2.94 5.82
C THR A 498 -11.96 -3.95 6.94
N GLY A 499 -12.16 -5.24 6.65
CA GLY A 499 -11.91 -6.33 7.62
C GLY A 499 -13.03 -6.58 8.63
N TYR A 500 -14.19 -5.98 8.43
CA TYR A 500 -15.40 -6.15 9.25
C TYR A 500 -16.62 -6.58 8.42
N GLY A 501 -16.40 -6.95 7.17
CA GLY A 501 -17.39 -7.36 6.21
C GLY A 501 -17.89 -6.22 5.31
N ARG A 502 -18.47 -6.61 4.18
CA ARG A 502 -18.92 -5.72 3.10
C ARG A 502 -19.88 -4.61 3.57
N THR A 503 -20.87 -4.97 4.40
CA THR A 503 -21.85 -4.00 4.92
C THR A 503 -21.18 -2.93 5.77
N PHE A 504 -20.13 -3.29 6.51
CA PHE A 504 -19.40 -2.36 7.36
C PHE A 504 -18.55 -1.39 6.53
N SER A 505 -17.83 -1.87 5.52
CA SER A 505 -17.02 -1.02 4.65
C SER A 505 -17.89 -0.11 3.78
N ALA A 506 -19.03 -0.59 3.28
CA ALA A 506 -19.96 0.21 2.49
C ALA A 506 -20.73 1.27 3.31
N ALA A 507 -20.76 1.17 4.64
CA ALA A 507 -21.63 2.03 5.47
C ALA A 507 -21.19 3.50 5.54
N VAL A 508 -20.01 3.83 5.04
CA VAL A 508 -19.52 5.22 4.92
C VAL A 508 -19.97 5.89 3.62
N LEU A 509 -20.42 5.09 2.64
CA LEU A 509 -20.85 5.62 1.35
C LEU A 509 -22.02 6.61 1.56
N ASN A 510 -21.89 7.78 0.96
CA ASN A 510 -22.84 8.90 1.06
C ASN A 510 -23.00 9.54 2.46
N ASP A 511 -22.09 9.24 3.41
CA ASP A 511 -22.18 9.72 4.79
C ASP A 511 -20.84 10.15 5.41
N TRP A 512 -19.87 10.60 4.60
CA TRP A 512 -18.60 11.12 5.10
C TRP A 512 -18.79 12.25 6.11
N GLY A 513 -18.20 12.12 7.33
CA GLY A 513 -18.37 13.06 8.43
C GLY A 513 -19.74 12.94 9.14
N GLY A 514 -20.51 11.92 8.84
CA GLY A 514 -21.75 11.57 9.53
C GLY A 514 -21.53 10.55 10.65
N LYS A 515 -22.01 9.34 10.45
CA LYS A 515 -21.91 8.28 11.48
C LYS A 515 -20.50 7.76 11.68
N ASP A 516 -19.62 7.86 10.69
CA ASP A 516 -18.18 7.59 10.81
C ASP A 516 -17.51 8.54 11.82
N TYR A 517 -17.88 9.82 11.82
CA TYR A 517 -17.44 10.78 12.84
C TYR A 517 -18.00 10.44 14.23
N GLU A 518 -19.30 10.08 14.32
CA GLU A 518 -19.91 9.65 15.58
C GLU A 518 -19.19 8.41 16.15
N ASP A 519 -18.84 7.45 15.33
CA ASP A 519 -18.10 6.24 15.68
C ASP A 519 -16.71 6.59 16.26
N ILE A 520 -15.97 7.49 15.59
CA ILE A 520 -14.64 7.94 16.02
C ILE A 520 -14.71 8.63 17.39
N MET A 521 -15.71 9.51 17.57
CA MET A 521 -15.88 10.23 18.85
C MET A 521 -16.35 9.30 19.97
N ALA A 522 -17.19 8.30 19.69
CA ALA A 522 -17.57 7.27 20.66
C ALA A 522 -16.35 6.42 21.08
N GLY A 523 -15.47 6.11 20.12
CA GLY A 523 -14.21 5.40 20.41
C GLY A 523 -13.27 6.20 21.31
N LEU A 524 -13.16 7.52 21.09
CA LEU A 524 -12.43 8.41 21.98
C LEU A 524 -13.02 8.40 23.40
N ASP A 525 -14.36 8.52 23.53
CA ASP A 525 -15.03 8.52 24.83
C ASP A 525 -14.85 7.19 25.57
N ALA A 526 -14.93 6.08 24.87
CA ALA A 526 -14.67 4.75 25.42
C ALA A 526 -13.21 4.59 25.90
N ALA A 527 -12.23 5.13 25.17
CA ALA A 527 -10.84 5.14 25.59
C ALA A 527 -10.62 5.99 26.86
N LEU A 528 -11.24 7.17 26.95
CA LEU A 528 -11.19 8.03 28.13
C LEU A 528 -11.80 7.36 29.36
N ALA A 529 -12.88 6.62 29.18
CA ALA A 529 -13.55 5.88 30.27
C ALA A 529 -12.67 4.78 30.87
N LYS A 530 -11.63 4.28 30.15
CA LYS A 530 -10.64 3.33 30.69
C LYS A 530 -9.65 3.98 31.68
N GLY A 531 -9.61 5.31 31.76
CA GLY A 531 -8.74 6.06 32.70
C GLY A 531 -7.29 6.20 32.20
N GLY A 532 -6.50 6.98 32.95
CA GLY A 532 -5.10 7.25 32.67
C GLY A 532 -4.87 8.24 31.53
N ILE A 533 -5.93 8.86 30.98
CA ILE A 533 -5.88 9.87 29.91
C ILE A 533 -6.56 11.16 30.41
N ASP A 534 -5.95 12.30 30.13
CA ASP A 534 -6.49 13.61 30.47
C ASP A 534 -7.44 14.09 29.35
N SER A 535 -8.73 14.14 29.68
CA SER A 535 -9.78 14.58 28.75
C SER A 535 -9.67 16.06 28.33
N GLU A 536 -8.91 16.87 29.08
CA GLU A 536 -8.67 18.28 28.77
C GLU A 536 -7.42 18.49 27.89
N ARG A 537 -6.62 17.45 27.65
CA ARG A 537 -5.39 17.51 26.86
C ARG A 537 -5.43 16.49 25.72
N LEU A 538 -6.34 16.72 24.77
CA LEU A 538 -6.53 15.88 23.61
C LEU A 538 -6.00 16.55 22.33
N GLY A 539 -5.30 15.79 21.52
CA GLY A 539 -4.92 16.13 20.16
C GLY A 539 -5.63 15.21 19.15
N ILE A 540 -5.64 15.59 17.88
CA ILE A 540 -6.12 14.74 16.78
C ILE A 540 -5.18 14.84 15.59
N ALA A 541 -4.93 13.71 14.92
CA ALA A 541 -4.16 13.69 13.68
C ALA A 541 -4.71 12.66 12.70
N GLY A 542 -4.41 12.86 11.42
CA GLY A 542 -4.74 11.91 10.38
C GLY A 542 -4.31 12.38 9.00
N GLY A 543 -4.23 11.43 8.06
CA GLY A 543 -3.84 11.68 6.68
C GLY A 543 -4.87 11.19 5.66
N SER A 544 -4.98 11.89 4.51
CA SER A 544 -5.94 11.54 3.46
C SER A 544 -7.39 11.65 3.98
N TYR A 545 -8.20 10.59 3.93
CA TYR A 545 -9.49 10.57 4.63
C TYR A 545 -9.34 10.89 6.14
N GLY A 546 -8.30 10.39 6.82
CA GLY A 546 -8.04 10.77 8.21
C GLY A 546 -7.74 12.26 8.38
N GLY A 547 -7.13 12.90 7.38
CA GLY A 547 -6.96 14.36 7.32
C GLY A 547 -8.29 15.10 7.08
N PHE A 548 -9.16 14.58 6.21
CA PHE A 548 -10.52 15.04 6.08
C PHE A 548 -11.23 14.99 7.43
N MET A 549 -11.18 13.86 8.12
CA MET A 549 -11.84 13.68 9.42
C MET A 549 -11.24 14.56 10.52
N THR A 550 -9.91 14.80 10.49
CA THR A 550 -9.25 15.77 11.39
C THR A 550 -9.83 17.18 11.19
N ASN A 551 -9.93 17.64 9.93
CA ASN A 551 -10.51 18.94 9.60
C ASN A 551 -11.99 19.02 9.99
N TRP A 552 -12.72 17.92 9.76
CA TRP A 552 -14.14 17.79 10.12
C TRP A 552 -14.34 17.90 11.63
N ALA A 553 -13.56 17.11 12.40
CA ALA A 553 -13.67 17.07 13.85
C ALA A 553 -13.40 18.42 14.51
N VAL A 554 -12.35 19.15 14.08
CA VAL A 554 -12.07 20.49 14.65
C VAL A 554 -13.01 21.58 14.14
N GLY A 555 -13.76 21.34 13.06
CA GLY A 555 -14.86 22.20 12.58
C GLY A 555 -16.19 21.97 13.31
N HIS A 556 -16.31 20.84 14.07
CA HIS A 556 -17.54 20.43 14.74
C HIS A 556 -17.38 20.23 16.26
N SER A 557 -16.17 20.38 16.81
CA SER A 557 -15.88 20.16 18.22
C SER A 557 -14.67 20.97 18.69
N ASP A 558 -14.75 21.53 19.90
CA ASP A 558 -13.66 22.26 20.57
C ASP A 558 -12.87 21.39 21.57
N ARG A 559 -13.01 20.05 21.50
CA ARG A 559 -12.35 19.11 22.44
C ARG A 559 -10.84 19.08 22.29
N PHE A 560 -10.31 19.35 21.09
CA PHE A 560 -8.90 19.18 20.77
C PHE A 560 -8.09 20.45 21.02
N LYS A 561 -6.94 20.33 21.70
CA LYS A 561 -6.00 21.45 21.99
C LYS A 561 -5.01 21.67 20.84
N ALA A 562 -4.78 20.66 20.03
CA ALA A 562 -3.93 20.70 18.85
C ALA A 562 -4.44 19.70 17.80
N ALA A 563 -4.26 20.04 16.53
CA ALA A 563 -4.58 19.14 15.43
C ALA A 563 -3.49 19.12 14.35
N VAL A 564 -3.30 17.97 13.72
CA VAL A 564 -2.35 17.80 12.60
C VAL A 564 -3.09 17.12 11.43
N THR A 565 -3.31 17.87 10.35
CA THR A 565 -3.93 17.34 9.13
C THR A 565 -2.87 17.13 8.05
N MET A 566 -2.84 15.96 7.46
CA MET A 566 -1.81 15.57 6.49
C MET A 566 -2.46 15.19 5.16
N ARG A 567 -1.92 15.69 4.02
CA ARG A 567 -2.42 15.29 2.68
C ARG A 567 -3.95 15.16 2.65
N SER A 568 -4.64 16.18 3.13
CA SER A 568 -6.05 16.09 3.49
C SER A 568 -6.98 16.58 2.38
N VAL A 569 -8.25 16.18 2.47
CA VAL A 569 -9.35 16.70 1.68
C VAL A 569 -10.08 17.77 2.50
N VAL A 570 -10.38 18.91 1.88
CA VAL A 570 -11.19 19.98 2.51
C VAL A 570 -12.38 20.40 1.65
N SER A 571 -12.30 20.22 0.33
CA SER A 571 -13.37 20.62 -0.60
C SER A 571 -13.65 19.51 -1.61
N MET A 572 -14.81 18.90 -1.56
CA MET A 572 -15.21 17.84 -2.48
C MET A 572 -15.31 18.34 -3.93
N ALA A 573 -15.67 19.60 -4.14
CA ALA A 573 -15.70 20.20 -5.48
C ALA A 573 -14.28 20.39 -6.06
N THR A 574 -13.31 20.77 -5.23
CA THR A 574 -11.89 20.85 -5.64
C THR A 574 -11.33 19.45 -5.92
N MET A 575 -11.58 18.49 -5.04
CA MET A 575 -11.21 17.09 -5.24
C MET A 575 -11.72 16.56 -6.59
N PHE A 576 -13.01 16.75 -6.89
CA PHE A 576 -13.60 16.33 -8.17
C PHE A 576 -12.78 16.82 -9.37
N GLY A 577 -12.37 18.09 -9.34
CA GLY A 577 -11.78 18.75 -10.51
C GLY A 577 -10.28 18.56 -10.69
N ILE A 578 -9.53 18.33 -9.61
CA ILE A 578 -8.07 18.36 -9.65
C ILE A 578 -7.35 17.12 -9.06
N SER A 579 -8.06 16.18 -8.43
CA SER A 579 -7.49 14.90 -8.00
C SER A 579 -7.30 13.96 -9.19
N ASP A 580 -6.42 12.98 -9.05
CA ASP A 580 -6.22 11.90 -10.02
C ASP A 580 -7.37 10.88 -10.03
N ILE A 581 -8.17 10.83 -8.95
CA ILE A 581 -9.36 9.98 -8.78
C ILE A 581 -10.61 10.77 -8.40
N GLY A 582 -10.58 12.12 -8.46
CA GLY A 582 -11.60 12.96 -7.82
C GLY A 582 -13.01 12.76 -8.34
N TRP A 583 -13.17 12.58 -9.65
CA TRP A 583 -14.49 12.28 -10.24
C TRP A 583 -15.01 10.91 -9.85
N GLU A 584 -14.14 9.89 -9.80
CA GLU A 584 -14.48 8.54 -9.40
C GLU A 584 -14.91 8.53 -7.93
N LEU A 585 -14.06 9.07 -7.03
CA LEU A 585 -14.33 9.16 -5.60
C LEU A 585 -15.69 9.85 -5.31
N THR A 586 -15.96 11.00 -5.89
CA THR A 586 -17.22 11.71 -5.59
C THR A 586 -18.45 11.01 -6.17
N ILE A 587 -18.31 10.33 -7.30
CA ILE A 587 -19.41 9.58 -7.88
C ILE A 587 -19.66 8.30 -7.07
N ASP A 588 -18.65 7.56 -6.74
CA ASP A 588 -18.78 6.27 -6.05
C ASP A 588 -19.11 6.47 -4.56
N GLU A 589 -18.43 7.39 -3.87
CA GLU A 589 -18.57 7.51 -2.43
C GLU A 589 -19.59 8.59 -1.99
N LEU A 590 -19.97 9.52 -2.87
CA LEU A 590 -20.94 10.58 -2.57
C LEU A 590 -22.22 10.52 -3.43
N GLY A 591 -22.55 9.33 -3.94
CA GLY A 591 -23.83 9.03 -4.60
C GLY A 591 -24.04 9.72 -5.94
N GLY A 592 -23.01 9.84 -6.75
CA GLY A 592 -23.08 10.39 -8.09
C GLY A 592 -23.07 11.93 -8.15
N ALA A 593 -22.80 12.58 -7.03
CA ALA A 593 -22.81 14.05 -6.98
C ALA A 593 -21.68 14.66 -7.82
N THR A 594 -21.99 15.68 -8.60
CA THR A 594 -20.99 16.49 -9.31
C THR A 594 -21.13 17.97 -8.95
N PRO A 595 -20.06 18.79 -9.16
CA PRO A 595 -20.12 20.22 -8.85
C PRO A 595 -21.22 21.00 -9.57
N TRP A 596 -21.79 20.47 -10.65
CA TRP A 596 -22.85 21.11 -11.42
C TRP A 596 -24.23 20.44 -11.28
N THR A 597 -24.34 19.22 -10.73
CA THR A 597 -25.63 18.57 -10.47
C THR A 597 -26.11 18.75 -9.04
N GLU A 598 -25.21 18.59 -8.06
CA GLU A 598 -25.50 18.63 -6.63
C GLU A 598 -24.42 19.42 -5.83
N PRO A 599 -24.18 20.71 -6.16
CA PRO A 599 -23.13 21.49 -5.48
C PRO A 599 -23.35 21.61 -3.96
N GLU A 600 -24.61 21.72 -3.50
CA GLU A 600 -24.94 21.79 -2.08
C GLU A 600 -24.61 20.51 -1.33
N ARG A 601 -24.76 19.36 -1.98
CA ARG A 601 -24.37 18.07 -1.41
C ARG A 601 -22.86 17.99 -1.22
N LEU A 602 -22.07 18.32 -2.24
CA LEU A 602 -20.61 18.37 -2.12
C LEU A 602 -20.16 19.40 -1.06
N ALA A 603 -20.86 20.54 -0.97
CA ALA A 603 -20.60 21.53 0.05
C ALA A 603 -20.86 20.99 1.47
N LYS A 604 -21.93 20.23 1.67
CA LYS A 604 -22.27 19.61 2.95
C LYS A 604 -21.14 18.68 3.45
N PHE A 605 -20.52 17.90 2.56
CA PHE A 605 -19.42 16.98 2.88
C PHE A 605 -18.03 17.66 2.86
N SER A 606 -17.95 18.97 2.67
CA SER A 606 -16.68 19.69 2.57
C SER A 606 -16.32 20.37 3.89
N PRO A 607 -15.26 19.97 4.60
CA PRO A 607 -14.78 20.64 5.81
C PRO A 607 -14.56 22.14 5.64
N PHE A 608 -14.26 22.59 4.41
CA PHE A 608 -14.06 24.01 4.09
C PHE A 608 -15.26 24.88 4.45
N ASN A 609 -16.48 24.34 4.38
CA ASN A 609 -17.69 25.07 4.71
C ASN A 609 -17.93 25.26 6.22
N TYR A 610 -17.10 24.62 7.05
CA TYR A 610 -17.13 24.71 8.52
C TYR A 610 -15.86 25.36 9.08
N VAL A 611 -14.98 25.88 8.21
CA VAL A 611 -13.68 26.43 8.58
C VAL A 611 -13.77 27.58 9.58
N GLN A 612 -14.86 28.38 9.56
CA GLN A 612 -15.09 29.45 10.52
C GLN A 612 -15.21 28.98 11.97
N ASN A 613 -15.59 27.72 12.19
CA ASN A 613 -15.70 27.10 13.50
C ASN A 613 -14.38 26.58 14.05
N ILE A 614 -13.34 26.49 13.22
CA ILE A 614 -12.03 25.95 13.64
C ILE A 614 -11.32 26.95 14.53
N HIS A 615 -11.24 26.63 15.82
CA HIS A 615 -10.50 27.38 16.83
C HIS A 615 -9.23 26.67 17.28
N THR A 616 -9.16 25.37 17.12
CA THR A 616 -8.01 24.51 17.44
C THR A 616 -6.80 24.90 16.62
N PRO A 617 -5.61 25.13 17.22
CA PRO A 617 -4.36 25.25 16.48
C PRO A 617 -4.14 24.07 15.52
N LEU A 618 -3.96 24.35 14.22
CA LEU A 618 -3.96 23.34 13.17
C LEU A 618 -2.66 23.38 12.34
N LEU A 619 -1.88 22.30 12.39
CA LEU A 619 -0.74 22.08 11.50
C LEU A 619 -1.23 21.38 10.23
N ILE A 620 -0.85 21.92 9.07
CA ILE A 620 -1.16 21.36 7.76
C ILE A 620 0.14 20.87 7.13
N LEU A 621 0.26 19.56 6.91
CA LEU A 621 1.41 18.93 6.25
C LEU A 621 0.98 18.45 4.86
N HIS A 622 1.61 18.94 3.80
CA HIS A 622 1.20 18.61 2.43
C HIS A 622 2.39 18.50 1.49
N SER A 623 2.33 17.57 0.55
CA SER A 623 3.33 17.39 -0.50
C SER A 623 2.91 18.17 -1.76
N ASP A 624 3.87 18.79 -2.47
CA ASP A 624 3.57 19.61 -3.65
C ASP A 624 3.24 18.78 -4.90
N GLN A 625 3.68 17.51 -4.94
CA GLN A 625 3.39 16.56 -6.01
C GLN A 625 2.29 15.56 -5.63
N ASP A 626 1.53 15.84 -4.59
CA ASP A 626 0.35 15.04 -4.24
C ASP A 626 -0.74 15.25 -5.29
N LEU A 627 -0.97 14.22 -6.10
CA LEU A 627 -2.01 14.24 -7.13
C LEU A 627 -3.30 13.58 -6.62
N ARG A 628 -3.24 12.79 -5.53
CA ARG A 628 -4.37 12.13 -4.89
C ARG A 628 -5.22 13.13 -4.10
N CYS A 629 -4.61 13.80 -3.13
CA CYS A 629 -5.20 14.94 -2.42
C CYS A 629 -4.35 16.18 -2.79
N PRO A 630 -4.71 16.90 -3.85
CA PRO A 630 -3.83 17.94 -4.39
C PRO A 630 -3.52 19.04 -3.38
N ILE A 631 -2.31 19.59 -3.43
CA ILE A 631 -1.82 20.62 -2.50
C ILE A 631 -2.77 21.84 -2.37
N ALA A 632 -3.60 22.10 -3.38
CA ALA A 632 -4.64 23.13 -3.34
C ALA A 632 -5.61 22.93 -2.17
N GLU A 633 -5.84 21.70 -1.72
CA GLU A 633 -6.64 21.39 -0.54
C GLU A 633 -6.03 22.03 0.72
N GLY A 634 -4.74 21.80 0.96
CA GLY A 634 -4.02 22.39 2.08
C GLY A 634 -3.88 23.91 1.98
N MET A 635 -3.63 24.44 0.78
CA MET A 635 -3.45 25.87 0.55
C MET A 635 -4.74 26.68 0.83
N GLN A 636 -5.90 26.19 0.38
CA GLN A 636 -7.17 26.89 0.63
C GLN A 636 -7.53 26.87 2.13
N LEU A 637 -7.29 25.77 2.84
CA LEU A 637 -7.49 25.66 4.28
C LEU A 637 -6.58 26.65 5.03
N PHE A 638 -5.28 26.64 4.72
CA PHE A 638 -4.32 27.57 5.32
C PHE A 638 -4.71 29.04 5.10
N THR A 639 -5.08 29.38 3.87
CA THR A 639 -5.47 30.75 3.52
C THR A 639 -6.69 31.21 4.32
N ALA A 640 -7.72 30.36 4.41
CA ALA A 640 -8.92 30.68 5.16
C ALA A 640 -8.65 30.89 6.66
N LEU A 641 -7.89 29.97 7.27
CA LEU A 641 -7.54 30.07 8.70
C LEU A 641 -6.67 31.30 8.99
N LYS A 642 -5.66 31.58 8.16
CA LYS A 642 -4.81 32.79 8.33
C LYS A 642 -5.61 34.08 8.12
N PHE A 643 -6.51 34.13 7.14
CA PHE A 643 -7.38 35.28 6.93
C PHE A 643 -8.24 35.59 8.15
N MET A 644 -8.70 34.55 8.86
CA MET A 644 -9.48 34.69 10.10
C MET A 644 -8.60 34.89 11.36
N GLY A 645 -7.28 35.00 11.22
CA GLY A 645 -6.33 35.16 12.35
C GLY A 645 -6.20 33.93 13.24
N ARG A 646 -6.47 32.72 12.70
CA ARG A 646 -6.33 31.46 13.45
C ARG A 646 -4.87 31.01 13.51
N GLU A 647 -4.52 30.28 14.58
CA GLU A 647 -3.20 29.69 14.74
C GLU A 647 -3.08 28.45 13.82
N THR A 648 -2.26 28.57 12.79
CA THR A 648 -2.01 27.50 11.81
C THR A 648 -0.66 27.66 11.13
N GLU A 649 -0.06 26.54 10.73
CA GLU A 649 1.13 26.49 9.87
C GLU A 649 0.84 25.57 8.69
N LEU A 650 1.35 25.89 7.51
CA LEU A 650 1.41 25.01 6.34
C LEU A 650 2.87 24.65 6.08
N VAL A 651 3.18 23.37 6.14
CA VAL A 651 4.49 22.81 5.78
C VAL A 651 4.37 22.11 4.45
N ILE A 652 5.10 22.57 3.44
CA ILE A 652 5.12 21.98 2.11
C ILE A 652 6.36 21.11 1.97
N PHE A 653 6.15 19.83 1.63
CA PHE A 653 7.22 18.89 1.30
C PHE A 653 7.37 18.86 -0.22
N GLU A 654 8.40 19.56 -0.71
CA GLU A 654 8.68 19.67 -2.14
C GLU A 654 9.06 18.31 -2.73
N GLU A 655 8.60 18.05 -3.95
CA GLU A 655 8.93 16.84 -4.73
C GLU A 655 8.43 15.52 -4.10
N GLN A 656 7.49 15.60 -3.17
CA GLN A 656 6.89 14.43 -2.55
C GLN A 656 5.46 14.23 -3.07
N SER A 657 5.03 12.96 -3.11
CA SER A 657 3.68 12.53 -3.48
C SER A 657 2.80 12.32 -2.25
N HIS A 658 1.60 11.77 -2.45
CA HIS A 658 0.68 11.38 -1.40
C HIS A 658 1.29 10.41 -0.38
N ASP A 659 2.22 9.56 -0.83
CA ASP A 659 2.85 8.52 -0.01
C ASP A 659 4.09 8.96 0.77
N LEU A 660 4.30 10.26 0.97
CA LEU A 660 5.43 10.82 1.72
C LEU A 660 5.74 10.03 3.01
N SER A 661 4.73 9.71 3.83
CA SER A 661 4.94 9.03 5.12
C SER A 661 5.50 7.61 4.99
N ARG A 662 5.27 6.93 3.87
CA ARG A 662 5.56 5.51 3.64
C ARG A 662 6.82 5.28 2.81
N ASN A 663 6.97 5.99 1.68
CA ASN A 663 8.08 5.82 0.73
C ASN A 663 8.71 7.13 0.24
N GLY A 664 8.30 8.27 0.82
CA GLY A 664 8.89 9.57 0.50
C GLY A 664 10.38 9.62 0.79
N HIS A 665 11.02 10.71 0.38
CA HIS A 665 12.44 10.93 0.62
C HIS A 665 12.77 10.77 2.13
N PRO A 666 13.78 9.98 2.54
CA PRO A 666 14.03 9.65 3.94
C PRO A 666 14.12 10.86 4.86
N ARG A 667 14.80 11.94 4.43
CA ARG A 667 14.88 13.18 5.20
C ARG A 667 13.51 13.84 5.40
N SER A 668 12.67 13.85 4.36
CA SER A 668 11.33 14.45 4.44
C SER A 668 10.42 13.67 5.38
N ARG A 669 10.53 12.33 5.40
CA ARG A 669 9.82 11.47 6.36
C ARG A 669 10.21 11.81 7.80
N VAL A 670 11.50 11.92 8.10
CA VAL A 670 11.99 12.28 9.44
C VAL A 670 11.56 13.70 9.83
N LEU A 671 11.69 14.69 8.93
CA LEU A 671 11.23 16.05 9.19
C LEU A 671 9.73 16.14 9.45
N ARG A 672 8.91 15.35 8.75
CA ARG A 672 7.46 15.25 9.00
C ARG A 672 7.19 14.83 10.45
N LEU A 673 7.88 13.82 10.94
CA LEU A 673 7.71 13.34 12.31
C LEU A 673 8.11 14.39 13.35
N HIS A 674 9.21 15.13 13.11
CA HIS A 674 9.58 16.26 13.97
C HIS A 674 8.48 17.33 14.01
N LYS A 675 7.93 17.72 12.84
CA LYS A 675 6.87 18.73 12.79
C LYS A 675 5.63 18.32 13.57
N ILE A 676 5.23 17.06 13.52
CA ILE A 676 4.11 16.52 14.29
C ILE A 676 4.39 16.61 15.81
N LEU A 677 5.54 16.10 16.23
CA LEU A 677 5.94 16.11 17.65
C LEU A 677 6.06 17.54 18.21
N ASP A 678 6.70 18.45 17.47
CA ASP A 678 6.90 19.83 17.87
C ASP A 678 5.56 20.57 18.02
N TRP A 679 4.58 20.30 17.12
CA TRP A 679 3.26 20.90 17.17
C TRP A 679 2.47 20.46 18.40
N PHE A 680 2.43 19.15 18.66
CA PHE A 680 1.77 18.64 19.86
C PHE A 680 2.46 19.12 21.12
N CYS A 681 3.79 19.11 21.20
CA CYS A 681 4.52 19.65 22.36
C CYS A 681 4.22 21.13 22.62
N LYS A 682 4.01 21.93 21.57
CA LYS A 682 3.71 23.37 21.68
C LYS A 682 2.29 23.64 22.21
N PHE A 683 1.27 22.92 21.72
CA PHE A 683 -0.13 23.24 21.97
C PHE A 683 -0.86 22.24 22.88
N ASN A 684 -0.29 21.08 23.10
CA ASN A 684 -0.81 20.02 23.98
C ASN A 684 0.33 19.40 24.79
N PRO A 685 1.03 20.19 25.64
CA PRO A 685 2.25 19.74 26.30
C PRO A 685 2.03 18.57 27.28
N VAL A 686 3.02 17.68 27.38
CA VAL A 686 2.98 16.52 28.25
C VAL A 686 3.05 16.90 29.74
N GLY A 687 3.72 18.00 30.10
CA GLY A 687 3.87 18.49 31.48
C GLY A 687 5.32 18.65 31.88
#